data_845be00f0fd8b6cd95a2302e527e1edd
#
_entry.id   845be00f0fd8b6cd95a2302e527e1edd
#
_cell.length_a   1.000
_cell.length_b   1.000
_cell.length_c   1.000
_cell.angle_alpha   90.00
_cell.angle_beta   90.00
_cell.angle_gamma   90.00
#
_symmetry.space_group_name_H-M   'P 1'
#
loop_
_entity.id
_entity.type
_entity.pdbx_description
1 polymer ?
#
loop_
_entity_poly.entity_id
_entity_poly.type
_entity_poly.pdbx_seq_one_letter_code
_entity_poly.pdbx_strand_id
1 'polypeptide(L)'
;MIKYKVKDAAADLGVSNKEIIEILEKHCGVTKKTMTTLEESELDVIFDVITKKNKVENFDEYFAARNSKLDNESKPQQEDKPAKQNAKADNQKKKTDKNDKKPNNKDAKPASKQEKVEVTQEKSVEESAPRKRRVIDTRATNVDVERYNQKYDDLASDSSKGRSTDNIVKKQKFTNRTQRQKGRRQKRETEQERLNRIALERKQKPITVQIPDEIVVSELALRLKATVAEVVKKAFLMGTMVTATDTIDFDTASLIAMEFHAKVEKEVVVTIEEQIIDDSEDDEANLVERAPVVVVMGHVDHGKTSILDAIRHANVTAGEAGGITQHIGAYRVMVNGKPVTFLDTPGHEAFTTMRARGAQVTDIAILVVAADDGIMPQTVEAIHHAKAAGVSVIVAINKMDKVGANPENVKQQLTEYELIPEEWGGDTPCIPVSAKTKEGLDDLLEMVTLVAEMKELKANPDRAAKGTVIEARLDKGRGPIATVLVQNGTLHKGDTIIAGTCVGRVRVMTNDKGERVTEAGPSVPVEITGLDEVPVGGDSFDAVSDERLARTLVDQRKAAKKEEIFNAQTKVTLDNLFDQMKLGEIKELQIIVKADVQGSAEAVKQSLEKLSNDEVRVNVIHSAVGAINESDVMLAEASNAIIVGFNVRPDAVAAENAERSGVDMRLYSIIYDCINEIESAMKGMLAPKTREVVLGMAECRNVIKIKSVGTIAGSYVKSGKIQRGASVRVIRDGIVIADDAIASLQRFKDAVKEVSEGYECGIGLERFNDLKEGDMFEVYTIEEYRD
;
A
#
# COMPACT_ATOMS: atom_id res chain seq x y z
N MET A 1 -3.31 34.78 -15.47
CA MET A 1 -4.53 34.85 -16.30
C MET A 1 -4.29 34.11 -17.61
N ILE A 2 -4.94 32.99 -17.80
CA ILE A 2 -4.85 32.20 -19.05
C ILE A 2 -5.60 32.99 -20.14
N LYS A 3 -4.91 33.38 -21.19
CA LYS A 3 -5.52 34.13 -22.33
C LYS A 3 -6.26 33.14 -23.24
N TYR A 4 -7.56 32.95 -23.01
CA TYR A 4 -8.41 32.06 -23.79
C TYR A 4 -8.76 32.67 -25.12
N LYS A 5 -8.64 31.96 -26.23
CA LYS A 5 -8.92 32.45 -27.58
C LYS A 5 -10.24 31.88 -28.08
N VAL A 6 -10.88 32.61 -29.04
CA VAL A 6 -12.13 32.18 -29.69
C VAL A 6 -12.01 30.74 -30.25
N LYS A 7 -10.85 30.40 -30.84
CA LYS A 7 -10.60 29.08 -31.41
C LYS A 7 -10.57 27.97 -30.33
N ASP A 8 -10.01 28.27 -29.17
CA ASP A 8 -9.85 27.33 -28.10
C ASP A 8 -11.21 27.08 -27.41
N ALA A 9 -11.99 28.17 -27.21
CA ALA A 9 -13.37 28.05 -26.72
C ALA A 9 -14.29 27.27 -27.67
N ALA A 10 -14.10 27.42 -28.99
CA ALA A 10 -14.87 26.66 -29.97
C ALA A 10 -14.54 25.16 -29.94
N ALA A 11 -13.27 24.81 -29.75
CA ALA A 11 -12.82 23.41 -29.65
C ALA A 11 -13.36 22.71 -28.39
N ASP A 12 -13.28 23.40 -27.25
CA ASP A 12 -13.70 22.84 -25.97
C ASP A 12 -15.23 22.70 -25.84
N LEU A 13 -15.98 23.64 -26.45
CA LEU A 13 -17.45 23.60 -26.46
C LEU A 13 -18.03 22.78 -27.61
N GLY A 14 -17.19 22.24 -28.51
CA GLY A 14 -17.66 21.45 -29.66
C GLY A 14 -18.50 22.27 -30.69
N VAL A 15 -18.30 23.60 -30.74
CA VAL A 15 -19.09 24.53 -31.55
C VAL A 15 -18.22 25.12 -32.65
N SER A 16 -18.82 25.55 -33.74
CA SER A 16 -18.04 26.18 -34.83
C SER A 16 -17.54 27.58 -34.43
N ASN A 17 -16.33 27.95 -34.86
CA ASN A 17 -15.75 29.29 -34.64
C ASN A 17 -16.68 30.43 -35.11
N LYS A 18 -17.46 30.21 -36.18
CA LYS A 18 -18.43 31.18 -36.71
C LYS A 18 -19.58 31.41 -35.73
N GLU A 19 -20.04 30.36 -35.07
CA GLU A 19 -21.16 30.42 -34.14
C GLU A 19 -20.81 31.21 -32.87
N ILE A 20 -19.58 31.06 -32.38
CA ILE A 20 -19.08 31.86 -31.23
C ILE A 20 -18.95 33.32 -31.61
N ILE A 21 -18.45 33.63 -32.81
CA ILE A 21 -18.33 35.01 -33.30
C ILE A 21 -19.72 35.65 -33.43
N GLU A 22 -20.72 34.91 -33.93
CA GLU A 22 -22.09 35.38 -34.07
C GLU A 22 -22.77 35.61 -32.69
N ILE A 23 -22.49 34.77 -31.70
CA ILE A 23 -22.93 34.96 -30.32
C ILE A 23 -22.34 36.25 -29.74
N LEU A 24 -21.04 36.49 -29.93
CA LEU A 24 -20.36 37.69 -29.43
C LEU A 24 -20.89 38.96 -30.11
N GLU A 25 -21.11 38.91 -31.39
CA GLU A 25 -21.67 40.04 -32.15
C GLU A 25 -23.11 40.35 -31.70
N LYS A 26 -23.94 39.33 -31.45
CA LYS A 26 -25.33 39.48 -31.08
C LYS A 26 -25.56 39.92 -29.65
N HIS A 27 -24.75 39.44 -28.70
CA HIS A 27 -24.96 39.67 -27.27
C HIS A 27 -23.97 40.66 -26.66
N CYS A 28 -22.75 40.77 -27.17
CA CYS A 28 -21.72 41.69 -26.69
C CYS A 28 -21.45 42.86 -27.65
N GLY A 29 -21.99 42.86 -28.88
CA GLY A 29 -21.76 43.89 -29.89
C GLY A 29 -20.33 43.98 -30.40
N VAL A 30 -19.50 42.96 -30.13
CA VAL A 30 -18.06 42.97 -30.46
C VAL A 30 -17.75 41.92 -31.53
N THR A 31 -17.20 42.39 -32.68
CA THR A 31 -16.74 41.48 -33.73
C THR A 31 -15.29 41.03 -33.45
N LYS A 32 -15.07 39.82 -33.07
CA LYS A 32 -13.73 39.26 -32.82
C LYS A 32 -13.32 38.23 -33.89
N LYS A 33 -12.02 38.16 -34.17
CA LYS A 33 -11.46 37.16 -35.10
C LYS A 33 -11.08 35.90 -34.32
N THR A 34 -10.98 34.76 -34.99
CA THR A 34 -10.69 33.42 -34.41
C THR A 34 -9.45 33.34 -33.51
N MET A 35 -8.49 34.27 -33.71
CA MET A 35 -7.25 34.31 -32.91
C MET A 35 -7.25 35.35 -31.81
N THR A 36 -8.32 36.12 -31.61
CA THR A 36 -8.43 37.11 -30.54
C THR A 36 -8.73 36.44 -29.20
N THR A 37 -8.16 37.03 -28.15
CA THR A 37 -8.43 36.61 -26.75
C THR A 37 -9.79 37.08 -26.31
N LEU A 38 -10.48 36.23 -25.56
CA LEU A 38 -11.75 36.53 -24.92
C LEU A 38 -11.53 37.11 -23.52
N GLU A 39 -12.41 37.97 -23.08
CA GLU A 39 -12.47 38.48 -21.72
C GLU A 39 -13.43 37.60 -20.90
N GLU A 40 -13.29 37.61 -19.59
CA GLU A 40 -14.09 36.77 -18.69
C GLU A 40 -15.60 37.00 -18.87
N SER A 41 -16.00 38.25 -18.98
CA SER A 41 -17.41 38.62 -19.23
C SER A 41 -17.96 38.13 -20.57
N GLU A 42 -17.13 38.01 -21.57
CA GLU A 42 -17.49 37.48 -22.89
C GLU A 42 -17.61 35.94 -22.87
N LEU A 43 -16.75 35.27 -22.10
CA LEU A 43 -16.82 33.84 -21.89
C LEU A 43 -18.12 33.45 -21.15
N ASP A 44 -18.50 34.18 -20.11
CA ASP A 44 -19.73 33.95 -19.35
C ASP A 44 -20.96 34.04 -20.27
N VAL A 45 -20.99 35.04 -21.16
CA VAL A 45 -22.10 35.17 -22.12
C VAL A 45 -22.13 34.01 -23.11
N ILE A 46 -20.98 33.54 -23.59
CA ILE A 46 -20.88 32.39 -24.50
C ILE A 46 -21.42 31.13 -23.79
N PHE A 47 -20.98 30.88 -22.56
CA PHE A 47 -21.44 29.73 -21.76
C PHE A 47 -22.95 29.78 -21.50
N ASP A 48 -23.49 30.96 -21.15
CA ASP A 48 -24.91 31.14 -20.83
C ASP A 48 -25.79 30.88 -22.07
N VAL A 49 -25.37 31.36 -23.23
CA VAL A 49 -26.11 31.18 -24.49
C VAL A 49 -26.06 29.74 -24.97
N ILE A 50 -24.88 29.09 -24.92
CA ILE A 50 -24.72 27.70 -25.35
C ILE A 50 -25.44 26.76 -24.40
N THR A 51 -25.38 27.00 -23.07
CA THR A 51 -26.09 26.21 -22.06
C THR A 51 -27.62 26.31 -22.27
N LYS A 52 -28.13 27.52 -22.53
CA LYS A 52 -29.58 27.72 -22.81
C LYS A 52 -30.01 27.05 -24.11
N LYS A 53 -29.13 27.04 -25.15
CA LYS A 53 -29.41 26.39 -26.44
C LYS A 53 -29.40 24.86 -26.34
N ASN A 54 -28.51 24.31 -25.51
CA ASN A 54 -28.36 22.86 -25.32
C ASN A 54 -29.10 22.33 -24.09
N LYS A 55 -30.08 23.08 -23.57
CA LYS A 55 -30.89 22.64 -22.43
C LYS A 55 -31.73 21.42 -22.84
N VAL A 56 -31.41 20.27 -22.28
CA VAL A 56 -32.13 19.03 -22.49
C VAL A 56 -33.16 18.87 -21.37
N GLU A 57 -34.40 18.70 -21.71
CA GLU A 57 -35.50 18.51 -20.74
C GLU A 57 -35.53 17.07 -20.17
N ASN A 58 -34.92 16.11 -20.88
CA ASN A 58 -34.86 14.71 -20.46
C ASN A 58 -33.56 14.04 -20.94
N PHE A 59 -32.87 13.32 -20.06
CA PHE A 59 -31.61 12.63 -20.36
C PHE A 59 -31.81 11.28 -21.08
N ASP A 60 -33.02 10.81 -21.26
CA ASP A 60 -33.30 9.49 -21.85
C ASP A 60 -32.80 9.37 -23.30
N GLU A 61 -32.91 10.45 -24.08
CA GLU A 61 -32.37 10.51 -25.46
C GLU A 61 -30.85 10.48 -25.51
N TYR A 62 -30.17 11.08 -24.53
CA TYR A 62 -28.72 11.08 -24.42
C TYR A 62 -28.19 9.68 -24.09
N PHE A 63 -28.82 8.97 -23.18
CA PHE A 63 -28.45 7.59 -22.84
C PHE A 63 -28.77 6.61 -23.97
N ALA A 64 -29.88 6.81 -24.71
CA ALA A 64 -30.19 6.02 -25.89
C ALA A 64 -29.16 6.21 -27.02
N ALA A 65 -28.71 7.44 -27.26
CA ALA A 65 -27.68 7.76 -28.25
C ALA A 65 -26.27 7.21 -27.84
N ARG A 66 -25.97 7.15 -26.55
CA ARG A 66 -24.74 6.55 -26.02
C ARG A 66 -24.74 5.02 -26.17
N ASN A 67 -25.84 4.38 -25.84
CA ASN A 67 -25.99 2.92 -25.99
C ASN A 67 -25.92 2.49 -27.45
N SER A 68 -26.50 3.26 -28.39
CA SER A 68 -26.36 2.99 -29.83
C SER A 68 -24.95 3.22 -30.39
N LYS A 69 -24.12 4.04 -29.75
CA LYS A 69 -22.69 4.18 -30.09
C LYS A 69 -21.85 3.00 -29.58
N LEU A 70 -22.15 2.50 -28.39
CA LEU A 70 -21.50 1.30 -27.84
C LEU A 70 -21.80 0.04 -28.64
N ASP A 71 -23.03 -0.09 -29.17
CA ASP A 71 -23.41 -1.20 -30.04
C ASP A 71 -22.80 -1.13 -31.45
N ASN A 72 -22.38 0.05 -31.90
CA ASN A 72 -21.70 0.22 -33.18
C ASN A 72 -20.16 0.04 -33.09
N GLU A 73 -19.55 0.20 -31.92
CA GLU A 73 -18.11 -0.05 -31.72
C GLU A 73 -17.78 -1.56 -31.60
N SER A 74 -18.79 -2.41 -31.40
CA SER A 74 -18.62 -3.86 -31.31
C SER A 74 -18.71 -4.61 -32.65
N LYS A 75 -18.84 -3.92 -33.79
CA LYS A 75 -18.79 -4.55 -35.11
C LYS A 75 -17.47 -4.25 -35.82
N PRO A 76 -16.72 -5.28 -36.30
CA PRO A 76 -15.47 -5.05 -37.00
C PRO A 76 -15.73 -4.37 -38.36
N GLN A 77 -15.07 -3.24 -38.58
CA GLN A 77 -15.07 -2.54 -39.83
C GLN A 77 -14.31 -3.32 -40.90
N GLN A 78 -14.98 -3.66 -41.99
CA GLN A 78 -14.37 -4.08 -43.25
C GLN A 78 -13.81 -2.86 -43.95
N GLU A 79 -12.49 -2.90 -44.20
CA GLU A 79 -11.81 -1.92 -45.06
C GLU A 79 -12.23 -2.09 -46.52
N ASP A 80 -12.94 -1.13 -47.08
CA ASP A 80 -13.11 -0.93 -48.51
C ASP A 80 -12.05 0.06 -49.04
N LYS A 81 -11.22 -0.43 -49.96
CA LYS A 81 -10.24 0.36 -50.73
C LYS A 81 -10.94 1.11 -51.87
N PRO A 82 -10.75 2.41 -52.06
CA PRO A 82 -11.08 3.05 -53.32
C PRO A 82 -9.89 3.10 -54.28
N ALA A 83 -10.28 2.97 -55.54
CA ALA A 83 -9.43 2.88 -56.72
C ALA A 83 -8.77 4.20 -57.13
N LYS A 84 -7.69 4.02 -57.88
CA LYS A 84 -6.81 4.99 -58.50
C LYS A 84 -7.50 6.02 -59.40
N GLN A 85 -7.08 7.25 -59.33
CA GLN A 85 -6.95 8.10 -60.54
C GLN A 85 -5.69 8.98 -60.54
N ASN A 86 -5.03 8.98 -61.69
CA ASN A 86 -3.76 9.61 -62.08
C ASN A 86 -3.77 11.11 -62.18
N ALA A 87 -2.60 11.74 -61.92
CA ALA A 87 -1.94 12.73 -62.82
C ALA A 87 -0.55 13.10 -62.25
N LYS A 88 0.44 12.72 -63.01
CA LYS A 88 1.59 13.36 -63.69
C LYS A 88 2.07 14.70 -63.10
N ALA A 89 3.29 14.85 -62.82
CA ALA A 89 4.55 15.13 -63.47
C ALA A 89 5.49 15.79 -62.44
N ASP A 90 6.75 15.85 -62.42
CA ASP A 90 7.86 15.59 -63.31
C ASP A 90 9.17 15.87 -62.55
N ASN A 91 10.21 15.11 -62.91
CA ASN A 91 11.61 15.48 -63.04
C ASN A 91 12.52 15.74 -61.79
N GLN A 92 13.54 15.05 -61.64
CA GLN A 92 14.84 14.84 -62.20
C GLN A 92 15.93 14.53 -61.19
N LYS A 93 16.61 13.39 -61.44
CA LYS A 93 18.07 13.17 -61.60
C LYS A 93 18.98 13.48 -60.39
N LYS A 94 19.88 12.59 -59.97
CA LYS A 94 20.95 11.79 -60.64
C LYS A 94 21.56 10.86 -59.56
N LYS A 95 21.78 9.56 -59.85
CA LYS A 95 23.05 8.90 -60.29
C LYS A 95 24.19 9.06 -59.27
N THR A 96 24.82 8.03 -58.74
CA THR A 96 25.63 6.94 -59.32
C THR A 96 26.03 6.00 -58.23
N ASP A 97 25.90 4.75 -58.40
CA ASP A 97 26.81 3.73 -58.95
C ASP A 97 27.77 3.04 -57.93
N LYS A 98 27.58 1.76 -57.90
CA LYS A 98 28.49 0.60 -58.07
C LYS A 98 29.31 0.17 -56.86
N ASN A 99 29.26 -0.98 -56.54
CA ASN A 99 29.61 -2.30 -57.01
C ASN A 99 30.36 -3.09 -55.92
N ASP A 100 29.89 -4.29 -55.77
CA ASP A 100 30.56 -5.57 -55.94
C ASP A 100 31.50 -6.12 -54.83
N LYS A 101 31.08 -7.31 -54.45
CA LYS A 101 31.78 -8.60 -54.43
C LYS A 101 31.83 -9.34 -53.11
N LYS A 102 31.10 -10.45 -53.12
CA LYS A 102 31.48 -11.71 -52.42
C LYS A 102 32.74 -12.26 -53.09
N PRO A 103 33.59 -13.06 -52.42
CA PRO A 103 33.30 -14.50 -52.32
C PRO A 103 33.91 -15.25 -51.12
N ASN A 104 33.21 -16.34 -50.83
CA ASN A 104 33.61 -17.70 -50.40
C ASN A 104 35.07 -17.99 -50.00
N ASN A 105 35.28 -18.70 -48.94
CA ASN A 105 35.59 -20.12 -48.82
C ASN A 105 36.14 -20.55 -47.43
N LYS A 106 35.56 -21.59 -46.87
CA LYS A 106 36.08 -22.94 -46.58
C LYS A 106 37.05 -23.15 -45.42
N ASP A 107 36.64 -24.20 -44.69
CA ASP A 107 37.39 -25.28 -44.08
C ASP A 107 38.13 -24.99 -42.74
N ALA A 108 37.82 -25.68 -41.63
CA ALA A 108 38.18 -27.06 -41.35
C ALA A 108 37.86 -27.41 -39.88
N LYS A 109 37.34 -28.63 -39.71
CA LYS A 109 37.38 -29.40 -38.45
C LYS A 109 38.76 -30.07 -38.33
N PRO A 110 39.21 -30.56 -37.16
CA PRO A 110 38.88 -31.90 -36.65
C PRO A 110 38.78 -31.97 -35.10
N ALA A 111 37.95 -32.79 -34.51
CA ALA A 111 37.88 -34.22 -34.21
C ALA A 111 38.74 -34.73 -33.03
N SER A 112 38.10 -35.49 -32.20
CA SER A 112 38.44 -36.67 -31.39
C SER A 112 38.53 -36.45 -29.89
N LYS A 113 38.10 -37.33 -28.95
CA LYS A 113 37.84 -38.81 -28.89
C LYS A 113 36.93 -39.04 -27.68
N GLN A 114 35.94 -39.78 -27.74
CA GLN A 114 35.57 -41.10 -27.22
C GLN A 114 36.29 -41.60 -25.96
N GLU A 115 35.50 -41.98 -24.96
CA GLU A 115 35.63 -43.28 -24.31
C GLU A 115 34.29 -43.78 -23.73
N LYS A 116 34.00 -45.03 -24.07
CA LYS A 116 32.88 -45.87 -23.67
C LYS A 116 33.23 -46.62 -22.38
N VAL A 117 32.20 -46.96 -21.58
CA VAL A 117 32.10 -48.28 -20.94
C VAL A 117 30.64 -48.72 -20.88
N GLU A 118 30.39 -49.89 -21.47
CA GLU A 118 29.26 -50.81 -21.41
C GLU A 118 29.10 -51.40 -19.98
N VAL A 119 28.08 -52.11 -19.52
CA VAL A 119 27.06 -53.06 -20.05
C VAL A 119 26.27 -53.54 -18.83
N THR A 120 25.02 -53.84 -18.82
CA THR A 120 24.22 -55.06 -18.96
C THR A 120 22.76 -54.81 -18.57
N GLN A 121 21.86 -55.06 -19.45
CA GLN A 121 20.81 -56.11 -19.70
C GLN A 121 20.09 -56.59 -18.41
N GLU A 122 18.79 -56.82 -18.33
CA GLU A 122 17.68 -57.29 -19.23
C GLU A 122 16.35 -57.03 -18.48
N LYS A 123 15.22 -56.85 -19.00
CA LYS A 123 14.19 -57.58 -19.73
C LYS A 123 12.91 -56.72 -19.92
N SER A 124 12.56 -56.71 -21.17
CA SER A 124 11.24 -56.76 -21.83
C SER A 124 9.96 -56.57 -21.04
N VAL A 125 9.05 -55.72 -21.57
CA VAL A 125 7.67 -56.03 -21.98
C VAL A 125 7.05 -54.89 -22.81
N GLU A 126 6.64 -55.21 -24.02
CA GLU A 126 5.54 -54.70 -24.89
C GLU A 126 5.50 -53.23 -25.33
N GLU A 127 5.67 -53.13 -26.63
CA GLU A 127 5.34 -52.01 -27.52
C GLU A 127 3.86 -51.59 -27.43
N SER A 128 3.66 -50.26 -27.27
CA SER A 128 2.50 -49.62 -27.80
C SER A 128 2.93 -48.38 -28.62
N ALA A 129 2.43 -48.31 -29.86
CA ALA A 129 2.81 -47.39 -30.92
C ALA A 129 2.74 -45.90 -30.57
N PRO A 130 3.58 -45.02 -31.14
CA PRO A 130 3.64 -43.61 -30.83
C PRO A 130 2.43 -42.85 -31.40
N ARG A 131 1.69 -42.16 -30.54
CA ARG A 131 0.67 -41.19 -30.94
C ARG A 131 1.33 -40.02 -31.67
N LYS A 132 1.02 -39.85 -32.95
CA LYS A 132 1.42 -38.71 -33.78
C LYS A 132 0.89 -37.40 -33.13
N ARG A 133 1.80 -36.49 -32.72
CA ARG A 133 1.45 -35.13 -32.38
C ARG A 133 0.90 -34.42 -33.61
N ARG A 134 -0.38 -34.02 -33.60
CA ARG A 134 -0.95 -33.10 -34.58
C ARG A 134 -0.48 -31.69 -34.23
N VAL A 135 0.31 -31.11 -35.10
CA VAL A 135 0.62 -29.67 -35.08
C VAL A 135 -0.60 -28.95 -35.66
N ILE A 136 -1.24 -28.15 -34.89
CA ILE A 136 -2.34 -27.26 -35.33
C ILE A 136 -1.69 -25.98 -35.81
N ASP A 137 -1.80 -25.70 -37.10
CA ASP A 137 -1.37 -24.43 -37.70
C ASP A 137 -2.40 -23.35 -37.39
N THR A 138 -2.02 -22.38 -36.53
CA THR A 138 -2.89 -21.27 -36.07
C THR A 138 -2.98 -20.14 -37.09
N ARG A 139 -2.52 -20.30 -38.32
CA ARG A 139 -2.53 -19.26 -39.38
C ARG A 139 -3.73 -19.30 -40.29
N ALA A 140 -4.68 -20.18 -40.08
CA ALA A 140 -5.91 -20.23 -40.89
C ALA A 140 -7.02 -19.40 -40.26
N THR A 141 -7.38 -18.32 -40.93
CA THR A 141 -8.34 -17.30 -40.51
C THR A 141 -9.81 -17.65 -40.68
N ASN A 142 -10.20 -18.93 -40.72
CA ASN A 142 -11.61 -19.33 -40.74
C ASN A 142 -11.90 -20.34 -39.65
N VAL A 143 -12.50 -19.86 -38.56
CA VAL A 143 -13.05 -20.72 -37.52
C VAL A 143 -14.50 -21.02 -37.89
N ASP A 144 -14.82 -22.30 -38.11
CA ASP A 144 -16.15 -22.79 -38.43
C ASP A 144 -17.00 -22.81 -37.12
N VAL A 145 -17.73 -21.73 -36.86
CA VAL A 145 -18.50 -21.49 -35.62
C VAL A 145 -19.66 -22.48 -35.47
N GLU A 146 -20.19 -23.01 -36.59
CA GLU A 146 -21.26 -23.97 -36.56
C GLU A 146 -20.84 -25.35 -36.01
N ARG A 147 -19.56 -25.72 -36.16
CA ARG A 147 -19.03 -26.97 -35.59
C ARG A 147 -18.84 -26.90 -34.08
N TYR A 148 -18.71 -25.67 -33.54
CA TYR A 148 -18.60 -25.48 -32.09
C TYR A 148 -19.97 -25.57 -31.40
N ASN A 149 -21.03 -25.05 -32.01
CA ASN A 149 -22.38 -25.13 -31.49
C ASN A 149 -22.89 -26.56 -31.44
N GLN A 150 -22.61 -27.41 -32.47
CA GLN A 150 -22.99 -28.84 -32.46
C GLN A 150 -22.37 -29.62 -31.31
N LYS A 151 -21.12 -29.29 -30.91
CA LYS A 151 -20.46 -29.95 -29.77
C LYS A 151 -21.02 -29.57 -28.41
N TYR A 152 -21.56 -28.38 -28.26
CA TYR A 152 -22.25 -27.95 -27.05
C TYR A 152 -23.65 -28.57 -26.93
N ASP A 153 -24.35 -28.72 -28.03
CA ASP A 153 -25.66 -29.37 -28.06
C ASP A 153 -25.53 -30.90 -27.77
N ASP A 154 -24.47 -31.55 -28.21
CA ASP A 154 -24.19 -32.95 -27.91
C ASP A 154 -23.79 -33.16 -26.44
N LEU A 155 -23.05 -32.24 -25.83
CA LEU A 155 -22.70 -32.27 -24.39
C LEU A 155 -23.91 -31.96 -23.47
N ALA A 156 -24.83 -31.13 -23.93
CA ALA A 156 -26.07 -30.84 -23.21
C ALA A 156 -27.06 -32.01 -23.25
N SER A 157 -26.98 -32.88 -24.29
CA SER A 157 -27.82 -34.07 -24.44
C SER A 157 -27.36 -35.27 -23.62
N ASP A 158 -26.07 -35.33 -23.24
CA ASP A 158 -25.54 -36.47 -22.49
C ASP A 158 -25.67 -36.34 -20.97
N SER A 159 -25.92 -35.13 -20.44
CA SER A 159 -26.17 -34.92 -19.01
C SER A 159 -27.59 -35.26 -18.52
N SER A 160 -28.50 -35.65 -19.43
CA SER A 160 -29.89 -35.97 -19.09
C SER A 160 -30.22 -37.48 -19.04
N LYS A 161 -29.21 -38.38 -19.13
CA LYS A 161 -29.44 -39.80 -18.97
C LYS A 161 -29.17 -40.31 -17.55
N GLY A 162 -30.08 -39.99 -16.67
CA GLY A 162 -30.01 -40.54 -15.28
C GLY A 162 -31.26 -40.27 -14.47
N ARG A 163 -32.41 -40.81 -14.90
CA ARG A 163 -33.43 -41.49 -14.07
C ARG A 163 -34.77 -41.67 -14.83
N SER A 164 -35.12 -42.92 -15.00
CA SER A 164 -36.34 -43.40 -15.54
C SER A 164 -37.58 -42.92 -14.75
N THR A 165 -38.64 -42.52 -15.44
CA THR A 165 -39.96 -43.15 -15.41
C THR A 165 -40.90 -42.38 -16.32
N ASP A 166 -41.39 -43.14 -17.28
CA ASP A 166 -42.64 -43.01 -18.01
C ASP A 166 -43.40 -41.69 -18.04
N ASN A 167 -43.36 -40.99 -19.17
CA ASN A 167 -44.60 -40.62 -19.88
C ASN A 167 -44.25 -40.07 -21.27
N ILE A 168 -44.53 -40.92 -22.25
CA ILE A 168 -44.37 -40.63 -23.68
C ILE A 168 -45.52 -39.68 -24.08
N VAL A 169 -45.24 -38.40 -24.33
CA VAL A 169 -46.13 -37.52 -25.03
C VAL A 169 -45.72 -37.44 -26.50
N LYS A 170 -46.52 -38.13 -27.36
CA LYS A 170 -46.38 -38.11 -28.81
C LYS A 170 -46.56 -36.70 -29.37
N LYS A 171 -45.59 -36.20 -30.12
CA LYS A 171 -45.70 -35.04 -30.98
C LYS A 171 -46.81 -35.31 -32.05
N GLN A 172 -47.96 -34.64 -31.94
CA GLN A 172 -48.93 -34.62 -33.01
C GLN A 172 -48.59 -33.53 -34.03
N LYS A 173 -48.49 -33.95 -35.28
CA LYS A 173 -48.45 -33.06 -36.45
C LYS A 173 -49.75 -32.32 -36.61
N PHE A 174 -49.67 -30.97 -36.68
CA PHE A 174 -50.81 -30.15 -37.02
C PHE A 174 -51.18 -30.35 -38.51
N THR A 175 -52.33 -30.99 -38.75
CA THR A 175 -53.04 -30.90 -40.01
C THR A 175 -54.24 -29.98 -39.83
N ASN A 176 -54.33 -28.95 -40.67
CA ASN A 176 -55.43 -28.02 -40.75
C ASN A 176 -56.72 -28.83 -41.16
N ARG A 177 -57.69 -28.85 -40.27
CA ARG A 177 -59.02 -29.16 -40.62
C ARG A 177 -59.98 -28.30 -39.82
N THR A 178 -60.64 -27.36 -40.53
CA THR A 178 -61.77 -26.55 -40.08
C THR A 178 -62.85 -27.40 -39.57
N GLN A 179 -63.21 -27.28 -38.28
CA GLN A 179 -64.55 -27.59 -37.77
C GLN A 179 -64.93 -26.60 -36.69
N ARG A 180 -65.96 -25.83 -36.98
CA ARG A 180 -66.68 -24.94 -36.06
C ARG A 180 -67.20 -25.76 -34.91
N GLN A 181 -66.72 -25.53 -33.69
CA GLN A 181 -67.45 -25.76 -32.47
C GLN A 181 -67.51 -24.48 -31.64
N LYS A 182 -68.74 -24.05 -31.32
CA LYS A 182 -69.07 -22.98 -30.42
C LYS A 182 -68.49 -23.31 -29.02
N GLY A 183 -67.22 -22.91 -28.70
CA GLY A 183 -66.70 -22.93 -27.34
C GLY A 183 -67.05 -21.61 -26.65
N ARG A 184 -67.64 -21.73 -25.48
CA ARG A 184 -67.86 -20.61 -24.53
C ARG A 184 -66.65 -19.69 -24.48
N ARG A 185 -66.87 -18.42 -24.87
CA ARG A 185 -65.92 -17.34 -24.54
C ARG A 185 -65.83 -17.33 -23.04
N GLN A 186 -64.74 -17.83 -22.49
CA GLN A 186 -64.28 -17.48 -21.15
C GLN A 186 -64.02 -15.96 -21.15
N LYS A 187 -64.83 -15.24 -20.36
CA LYS A 187 -64.58 -13.83 -20.06
C LYS A 187 -63.14 -13.71 -19.63
N ARG A 188 -62.35 -12.87 -20.30
CA ARG A 188 -61.05 -12.46 -19.77
C ARG A 188 -61.31 -11.87 -18.40
N GLU A 189 -60.72 -12.49 -17.37
CA GLU A 189 -60.70 -11.95 -16.00
C GLU A 189 -60.31 -10.47 -16.06
N THR A 190 -61.10 -9.63 -15.42
CA THR A 190 -60.70 -8.24 -15.20
C THR A 190 -59.50 -8.20 -14.25
N GLU A 191 -58.67 -7.17 -14.36
CA GLU A 191 -57.49 -7.00 -13.53
C GLU A 191 -57.83 -7.02 -12.03
N GLN A 192 -58.98 -6.49 -11.66
CA GLN A 192 -59.52 -6.56 -10.29
C GLN A 192 -59.88 -8.00 -9.85
N GLU A 193 -60.48 -8.81 -10.72
CA GLU A 193 -60.79 -10.21 -10.40
C GLU A 193 -59.54 -11.04 -10.23
N ARG A 194 -58.49 -10.74 -11.01
CA ARG A 194 -57.17 -11.38 -10.89
C ARG A 194 -56.48 -10.99 -9.57
N LEU A 195 -56.51 -9.72 -9.19
CA LEU A 195 -55.97 -9.24 -7.92
C LEU A 195 -56.69 -9.83 -6.71
N ASN A 196 -58.03 -9.91 -6.77
CA ASN A 196 -58.85 -10.52 -5.72
C ASN A 196 -58.57 -12.03 -5.59
N ARG A 197 -58.37 -12.75 -6.71
CA ARG A 197 -58.00 -14.15 -6.68
C ARG A 197 -56.61 -14.36 -6.03
N ILE A 198 -55.64 -13.58 -6.43
CA ILE A 198 -54.30 -13.61 -5.85
C ILE A 198 -54.33 -13.29 -4.34
N ALA A 199 -55.17 -12.32 -3.92
CA ALA A 199 -55.33 -11.98 -2.50
C ALA A 199 -56.00 -13.12 -1.71
N LEU A 200 -56.99 -13.83 -2.29
CA LEU A 200 -57.65 -15.00 -1.70
C LEU A 200 -56.70 -16.21 -1.61
N GLU A 201 -55.89 -16.47 -2.64
CA GLU A 201 -54.86 -17.51 -2.65
C GLU A 201 -53.78 -17.26 -1.60
N ARG A 202 -53.35 -16.01 -1.42
CA ARG A 202 -52.40 -15.60 -0.37
C ARG A 202 -52.95 -15.81 1.04
N LYS A 203 -54.26 -15.55 1.26
CA LYS A 203 -54.91 -15.83 2.55
C LYS A 203 -55.01 -17.32 2.86
N GLN A 204 -55.16 -18.17 1.83
CA GLN A 204 -55.27 -19.62 2.03
C GLN A 204 -53.93 -20.34 2.16
N LYS A 205 -52.86 -19.81 1.56
CA LYS A 205 -51.50 -20.33 1.64
C LYS A 205 -50.56 -19.16 1.88
N PRO A 206 -50.20 -18.84 3.13
CA PRO A 206 -49.24 -17.80 3.43
C PRO A 206 -47.91 -18.15 2.77
N ILE A 207 -47.32 -17.19 2.07
CA ILE A 207 -46.00 -17.32 1.48
C ILE A 207 -45.01 -17.11 2.61
N THR A 208 -44.11 -18.06 2.86
CA THR A 208 -42.92 -17.83 3.72
C THR A 208 -41.91 -17.06 2.94
N VAL A 209 -41.46 -15.94 3.48
CA VAL A 209 -40.45 -15.07 2.89
C VAL A 209 -39.30 -14.96 3.88
N GLN A 210 -38.11 -15.28 3.44
CA GLN A 210 -36.91 -15.05 4.19
C GLN A 210 -36.42 -13.63 3.92
N ILE A 211 -36.12 -12.86 4.96
CA ILE A 211 -35.74 -11.45 4.89
C ILE A 211 -34.41 -11.29 5.65
N PRO A 212 -33.36 -10.73 5.00
CA PRO A 212 -32.11 -10.37 5.69
C PRO A 212 -32.32 -9.15 6.60
N ASP A 213 -31.28 -8.76 7.35
CA ASP A 213 -31.34 -7.61 8.25
C ASP A 213 -31.61 -6.29 7.53
N GLU A 214 -31.12 -6.13 6.29
CA GLU A 214 -31.42 -5.03 5.39
C GLU A 214 -31.81 -5.57 4.01
N ILE A 215 -32.89 -5.05 3.43
CA ILE A 215 -33.39 -5.48 2.11
C ILE A 215 -33.80 -4.27 1.26
N VAL A 216 -33.50 -4.30 -0.03
CA VAL A 216 -33.98 -3.29 -0.98
C VAL A 216 -35.46 -3.52 -1.27
N VAL A 217 -36.25 -2.44 -1.32
CA VAL A 217 -37.73 -2.50 -1.56
C VAL A 217 -38.07 -3.26 -2.83
N SER A 218 -37.28 -3.15 -3.89
CA SER A 218 -37.48 -3.88 -5.15
C SER A 218 -37.30 -5.40 -4.96
N GLU A 219 -36.37 -5.82 -4.15
CA GLU A 219 -36.12 -7.23 -3.85
C GLU A 219 -37.17 -7.81 -2.92
N LEU A 220 -37.60 -7.05 -1.90
CA LEU A 220 -38.72 -7.42 -1.06
C LEU A 220 -40.00 -7.64 -1.89
N ALA A 221 -40.25 -6.78 -2.88
CA ALA A 221 -41.39 -6.94 -3.80
C ALA A 221 -41.30 -8.24 -4.61
N LEU A 222 -40.09 -8.60 -5.10
CA LEU A 222 -39.87 -9.86 -5.80
C LEU A 222 -40.12 -11.08 -4.88
N ARG A 223 -39.57 -11.07 -3.67
CA ARG A 223 -39.74 -12.15 -2.67
C ARG A 223 -41.21 -12.29 -2.26
N LEU A 224 -41.95 -11.20 -2.12
CA LEU A 224 -43.39 -11.18 -1.86
C LEU A 224 -44.26 -11.52 -3.09
N LYS A 225 -43.67 -11.66 -4.27
CA LYS A 225 -44.36 -11.81 -5.56
C LYS A 225 -45.40 -10.70 -5.76
N ALA A 226 -45.05 -9.47 -5.34
CA ALA A 226 -45.88 -8.28 -5.45
C ALA A 226 -45.25 -7.29 -6.41
N THR A 227 -45.98 -6.28 -6.85
CA THR A 227 -45.38 -5.19 -7.61
C THR A 227 -44.70 -4.20 -6.66
N VAL A 228 -43.57 -3.60 -7.09
CA VAL A 228 -42.86 -2.58 -6.29
C VAL A 228 -43.82 -1.45 -5.89
N ALA A 229 -44.70 -1.02 -6.78
CA ALA A 229 -45.69 0.03 -6.51
C ALA A 229 -46.68 -0.34 -5.38
N GLU A 230 -47.07 -1.61 -5.27
CA GLU A 230 -47.93 -2.09 -4.17
C GLU A 230 -47.18 -2.07 -2.84
N VAL A 231 -45.90 -2.45 -2.83
CA VAL A 231 -45.06 -2.43 -1.63
C VAL A 231 -44.84 -1.01 -1.16
N VAL A 232 -44.41 -0.10 -2.05
CA VAL A 232 -44.22 1.33 -1.76
C VAL A 232 -45.55 1.96 -1.26
N LYS A 233 -46.69 1.65 -1.88
CA LYS A 233 -48.01 2.16 -1.43
C LYS A 233 -48.37 1.69 -0.03
N LYS A 234 -48.03 0.45 0.33
CA LYS A 234 -48.32 -0.07 1.68
C LYS A 234 -47.34 0.52 2.70
N ALA A 235 -46.04 0.64 2.37
CA ALA A 235 -45.07 1.33 3.20
C ALA A 235 -45.50 2.78 3.49
N PHE A 236 -46.00 3.50 2.47
CA PHE A 236 -46.55 4.84 2.63
C PHE A 236 -47.75 4.92 3.56
N LEU A 237 -48.66 3.92 3.48
CA LEU A 237 -49.81 3.85 4.40
C LEU A 237 -49.41 3.56 5.84
N MET A 238 -48.24 2.98 6.06
CA MET A 238 -47.65 2.72 7.38
C MET A 238 -46.80 3.89 7.90
N GLY A 239 -46.68 4.96 7.09
CA GLY A 239 -45.96 6.18 7.48
C GLY A 239 -44.50 6.22 7.09
N THR A 240 -43.98 5.20 6.40
CA THR A 240 -42.61 5.17 5.88
C THR A 240 -42.57 5.59 4.43
N MET A 241 -41.82 6.66 4.13
CA MET A 241 -41.56 7.09 2.75
C MET A 241 -40.35 6.37 2.21
N VAL A 242 -40.56 5.42 1.33
CA VAL A 242 -39.49 4.63 0.70
C VAL A 242 -39.62 4.66 -0.81
N THR A 243 -38.49 4.68 -1.51
CA THR A 243 -38.44 4.52 -2.98
C THR A 243 -38.13 3.07 -3.37
N ALA A 244 -38.13 2.77 -4.63
CA ALA A 244 -37.89 1.40 -5.12
C ALA A 244 -36.45 0.91 -4.86
N THR A 245 -35.51 1.84 -4.72
CA THR A 245 -34.07 1.59 -4.56
C THR A 245 -33.60 1.70 -3.12
N ASP A 246 -34.46 2.15 -2.20
CA ASP A 246 -34.08 2.33 -0.80
C ASP A 246 -33.96 0.99 -0.09
N THR A 247 -33.05 0.91 0.84
CA THR A 247 -32.88 -0.20 1.77
C THR A 247 -33.81 0.03 2.99
N ILE A 248 -34.46 -1.03 3.45
CA ILE A 248 -35.31 -1.03 4.64
C ILE A 248 -34.83 -2.09 5.62
N ASP A 249 -35.00 -1.79 6.90
CA ASP A 249 -34.65 -2.68 8.01
C ASP A 249 -35.56 -3.89 8.05
N PHE A 250 -35.10 -4.98 8.68
CA PHE A 250 -35.85 -6.20 8.89
C PHE A 250 -37.23 -5.96 9.54
N ASP A 251 -37.30 -5.08 10.56
CA ASP A 251 -38.56 -4.79 11.26
C ASP A 251 -39.58 -4.14 10.34
N THR A 252 -39.16 -3.14 9.57
CA THR A 252 -40.01 -2.46 8.58
C THR A 252 -40.42 -3.42 7.46
N ALA A 253 -39.48 -4.22 6.96
CA ALA A 253 -39.75 -5.21 5.92
C ALA A 253 -40.67 -6.30 6.43
N SER A 254 -40.56 -6.73 7.69
CA SER A 254 -41.44 -7.74 8.30
C SER A 254 -42.85 -7.22 8.48
N LEU A 255 -43.01 -5.97 8.92
CA LEU A 255 -44.35 -5.32 9.02
C LEU A 255 -45.03 -5.23 7.66
N ILE A 256 -44.28 -4.80 6.61
CA ILE A 256 -44.79 -4.76 5.24
C ILE A 256 -45.20 -6.17 4.77
N ALA A 257 -44.36 -7.18 5.02
CA ALA A 257 -44.62 -8.56 4.63
C ALA A 257 -45.85 -9.15 5.34
N MET A 258 -46.05 -8.85 6.63
CA MET A 258 -47.26 -9.24 7.39
C MET A 258 -48.52 -8.65 6.79
N GLU A 259 -48.48 -7.41 6.29
CA GLU A 259 -49.60 -6.76 5.63
C GLU A 259 -49.96 -7.43 4.28
N PHE A 260 -48.99 -8.12 3.66
CA PHE A 260 -49.20 -9.00 2.50
C PHE A 260 -49.58 -10.42 2.89
N HIS A 261 -49.85 -10.69 4.19
CA HIS A 261 -50.15 -12.03 4.73
C HIS A 261 -49.02 -13.06 4.47
N ALA A 262 -47.79 -12.62 4.40
CA ALA A 262 -46.64 -13.49 4.30
C ALA A 262 -46.14 -13.86 5.71
N LYS A 263 -45.66 -15.09 5.86
CA LYS A 263 -44.91 -15.50 7.06
C LYS A 263 -43.47 -15.11 6.88
N VAL A 264 -42.94 -14.33 7.80
CA VAL A 264 -41.54 -13.86 7.75
C VAL A 264 -40.67 -14.83 8.56
N GLU A 265 -39.57 -15.21 7.96
CA GLU A 265 -38.48 -15.90 8.61
C GLU A 265 -37.24 -15.07 8.40
N LYS A 266 -36.42 -14.89 9.44
CA LYS A 266 -35.14 -14.18 9.32
C LYS A 266 -34.20 -15.02 8.45
N GLU A 267 -33.69 -14.45 7.37
CA GLU A 267 -32.68 -15.09 6.55
C GLU A 267 -31.36 -14.95 7.29
N VAL A 268 -30.82 -16.06 7.75
CA VAL A 268 -29.44 -16.08 8.23
C VAL A 268 -28.57 -16.04 6.98
N VAL A 269 -28.08 -14.86 6.64
CA VAL A 269 -27.09 -14.69 5.59
C VAL A 269 -25.79 -15.25 6.14
N VAL A 270 -25.57 -16.54 5.92
CA VAL A 270 -24.27 -17.14 6.21
C VAL A 270 -23.28 -16.52 5.25
N THR A 271 -22.37 -15.72 5.76
CA THR A 271 -21.33 -15.10 4.95
C THR A 271 -20.44 -16.17 4.31
N ILE A 272 -19.78 -15.86 3.20
CA ILE A 272 -18.82 -16.81 2.58
C ILE A 272 -17.71 -17.17 3.58
N GLU A 273 -17.37 -16.24 4.47
CA GLU A 273 -16.40 -16.47 5.57
C GLU A 273 -16.90 -17.55 6.52
N GLU A 274 -18.11 -17.44 7.06
CA GLU A 274 -18.72 -18.42 7.96
C GLU A 274 -18.97 -19.80 7.32
N GLN A 275 -19.05 -19.85 5.99
CA GLN A 275 -19.17 -21.13 5.28
C GLN A 275 -17.86 -21.88 5.14
N ILE A 276 -16.75 -21.15 5.10
CA ILE A 276 -15.43 -21.70 4.76
C ILE A 276 -14.55 -21.83 5.99
N ILE A 277 -14.61 -20.84 6.88
CA ILE A 277 -13.82 -20.77 8.11
C ILE A 277 -14.66 -21.37 9.23
N ASP A 278 -14.14 -22.41 9.82
CA ASP A 278 -14.75 -23.04 10.97
C ASP A 278 -14.30 -22.33 12.25
N ASP A 279 -15.11 -21.41 12.77
CA ASP A 279 -14.86 -20.68 14.01
C ASP A 279 -15.61 -21.30 15.21
N SER A 280 -16.12 -22.53 15.07
CA SER A 280 -16.78 -23.21 16.19
C SER A 280 -15.81 -23.43 17.37
N GLU A 281 -16.32 -23.28 18.57
CA GLU A 281 -15.56 -23.58 19.79
C GLU A 281 -15.20 -25.08 19.82
N ASP A 282 -13.97 -25.39 20.24
CA ASP A 282 -13.47 -26.74 20.30
C ASP A 282 -14.06 -27.46 21.53
N ASP A 283 -14.44 -28.71 21.38
CA ASP A 283 -14.85 -29.57 22.51
C ASP A 283 -13.66 -29.81 23.44
N GLU A 284 -13.85 -29.65 24.75
CA GLU A 284 -12.81 -29.86 25.78
C GLU A 284 -12.15 -31.24 25.69
N ALA A 285 -12.87 -32.23 25.18
CA ALA A 285 -12.38 -33.59 25.04
C ALA A 285 -11.30 -33.77 23.96
N ASN A 286 -11.25 -32.86 22.99
CA ASN A 286 -10.33 -32.90 21.87
C ASN A 286 -9.10 -31.99 22.07
N LEU A 287 -9.08 -31.26 23.18
CA LEU A 287 -7.98 -30.34 23.49
C LEU A 287 -6.76 -31.08 24.06
N VAL A 288 -5.62 -30.89 23.42
CA VAL A 288 -4.32 -31.45 23.83
C VAL A 288 -3.40 -30.30 24.27
N GLU A 289 -2.53 -30.55 25.23
CA GLU A 289 -1.51 -29.60 25.67
C GLU A 289 -0.59 -29.25 24.52
N ARG A 290 -0.41 -27.93 24.24
CA ARG A 290 0.49 -27.44 23.19
C ARG A 290 1.75 -26.77 23.74
N ALA A 291 2.79 -26.73 22.94
CA ALA A 291 4.01 -26.02 23.28
C ALA A 291 3.74 -24.52 23.51
N PRO A 292 4.38 -23.88 24.49
CA PRO A 292 4.31 -22.41 24.62
C PRO A 292 5.05 -21.73 23.50
N VAL A 293 4.51 -20.57 23.08
CA VAL A 293 5.15 -19.66 22.15
C VAL A 293 5.64 -18.44 22.93
N VAL A 294 6.93 -18.17 22.84
CA VAL A 294 7.63 -17.19 23.68
C VAL A 294 8.26 -16.13 22.80
N VAL A 295 7.96 -14.87 23.03
CA VAL A 295 8.65 -13.76 22.37
C VAL A 295 9.76 -13.20 23.25
N VAL A 296 10.88 -12.82 22.64
CA VAL A 296 11.98 -12.15 23.32
C VAL A 296 12.04 -10.69 22.90
N MET A 297 11.91 -9.79 23.87
CA MET A 297 11.83 -8.35 23.67
C MET A 297 12.83 -7.60 24.56
N GLY A 298 13.04 -6.32 24.30
CA GLY A 298 13.90 -5.43 25.06
C GLY A 298 14.73 -4.51 24.17
N HIS A 299 15.54 -3.70 24.79
CA HIS A 299 16.35 -2.69 24.14
C HIS A 299 17.44 -3.30 23.21
N VAL A 300 17.92 -2.53 22.26
CA VAL A 300 19.13 -2.87 21.47
C VAL A 300 20.30 -3.09 22.43
N ASP A 301 21.23 -3.99 22.12
CA ASP A 301 22.42 -4.32 22.89
C ASP A 301 22.20 -4.91 24.31
N HIS A 302 20.96 -5.13 24.74
CA HIS A 302 20.68 -5.83 25.98
C HIS A 302 20.94 -7.35 25.90
N GLY A 303 21.24 -7.86 24.70
CA GLY A 303 21.69 -9.24 24.47
C GLY A 303 20.56 -10.23 24.24
N LYS A 304 19.43 -9.81 23.67
CA LYS A 304 18.30 -10.69 23.27
C LYS A 304 18.77 -11.86 22.40
N THR A 305 19.30 -11.53 21.22
CA THR A 305 19.79 -12.54 20.26
C THR A 305 20.94 -13.35 20.82
N SER A 306 21.81 -12.76 21.70
CA SER A 306 22.86 -13.51 22.38
C SER A 306 22.34 -14.55 23.37
N ILE A 307 21.26 -14.26 24.11
CA ILE A 307 20.57 -15.24 24.98
C ILE A 307 20.02 -16.37 24.10
N LEU A 308 19.34 -16.02 23.02
CA LEU A 308 18.74 -16.98 22.10
C LEU A 308 19.78 -17.84 21.38
N ASP A 309 20.90 -17.25 20.96
CA ASP A 309 22.05 -17.98 20.39
C ASP A 309 22.64 -18.99 21.40
N ALA A 310 22.74 -18.58 22.68
CA ALA A 310 23.21 -19.45 23.73
C ALA A 310 22.26 -20.65 24.01
N ILE A 311 20.95 -20.41 23.93
CA ILE A 311 19.89 -21.46 24.08
C ILE A 311 19.90 -22.41 22.87
N ARG A 312 20.05 -21.88 21.64
CA ARG A 312 20.08 -22.68 20.40
C ARG A 312 21.41 -23.39 20.15
N HIS A 313 22.45 -23.01 20.88
CA HIS A 313 23.85 -23.37 20.56
C HIS A 313 24.24 -22.99 19.13
N ALA A 314 23.76 -21.81 18.67
CA ALA A 314 23.98 -21.23 17.35
C ALA A 314 24.75 -19.92 17.49
N ASN A 315 25.11 -19.31 16.37
CA ASN A 315 25.78 -18.00 16.34
C ASN A 315 25.18 -17.16 15.19
N VAL A 316 23.94 -16.79 15.31
CA VAL A 316 23.18 -16.02 14.30
C VAL A 316 23.64 -14.58 14.30
N THR A 317 23.91 -14.02 15.47
CA THR A 317 24.39 -12.64 15.66
C THR A 317 25.61 -12.31 14.80
N ALA A 318 26.54 -13.25 14.60
CA ALA A 318 27.73 -13.03 13.77
C ALA A 318 27.43 -13.02 12.26
N GLY A 319 26.28 -13.53 11.85
CA GLY A 319 25.85 -13.58 10.44
C GLY A 319 24.99 -12.41 10.02
N GLU A 320 24.44 -11.65 10.95
CA GLU A 320 23.55 -10.52 10.68
C GLU A 320 24.33 -9.22 10.40
N ALA A 321 23.83 -8.42 9.44
CA ALA A 321 24.43 -7.15 9.08
C ALA A 321 24.38 -6.18 10.28
N GLY A 322 25.55 -5.62 10.65
CA GLY A 322 25.67 -4.74 11.80
C GLY A 322 25.60 -5.44 13.16
N GLY A 323 25.47 -6.78 13.22
CA GLY A 323 25.33 -7.55 14.46
C GLY A 323 24.02 -7.29 15.19
N ILE A 324 23.00 -6.81 14.50
CA ILE A 324 21.66 -6.51 15.03
C ILE A 324 20.60 -7.34 14.30
N THR A 325 19.66 -7.88 15.07
CA THR A 325 18.50 -8.59 14.51
C THR A 325 17.54 -7.62 13.83
N GLN A 326 17.25 -7.85 12.55
CA GLN A 326 16.38 -7.02 11.72
C GLN A 326 15.16 -7.77 11.18
N HIS A 327 15.08 -9.10 11.39
CA HIS A 327 13.98 -9.98 11.01
C HIS A 327 13.38 -10.68 12.21
N ILE A 328 12.13 -11.15 12.09
CA ILE A 328 11.54 -11.98 13.12
C ILE A 328 11.99 -13.42 12.92
N GLY A 329 12.85 -13.91 13.81
CA GLY A 329 13.27 -15.31 13.85
C GLY A 329 12.26 -16.18 14.62
N ALA A 330 11.82 -17.30 14.04
CA ALA A 330 10.96 -18.27 14.72
C ALA A 330 11.64 -19.64 14.72
N TYR A 331 11.78 -20.25 15.89
CA TYR A 331 12.43 -21.54 16.01
C TYR A 331 12.00 -22.32 17.25
N ARG A 332 12.21 -23.63 17.22
CA ARG A 332 11.77 -24.53 18.26
C ARG A 332 12.96 -25.15 18.99
N VAL A 333 12.92 -25.12 20.33
CA VAL A 333 13.94 -25.69 21.21
C VAL A 333 13.29 -26.75 22.12
N MET A 334 14.02 -27.81 22.45
CA MET A 334 13.61 -28.81 23.42
C MET A 334 14.18 -28.44 24.79
N VAL A 335 13.32 -28.16 25.75
CA VAL A 335 13.65 -27.84 27.15
C VAL A 335 13.13 -28.94 28.03
N ASN A 336 13.99 -29.63 28.74
CA ASN A 336 13.59 -30.74 29.64
C ASN A 336 12.66 -31.81 29.03
N GLY A 337 12.80 -32.03 27.70
CA GLY A 337 11.96 -32.95 26.93
C GLY A 337 10.63 -32.37 26.42
N LYS A 338 10.28 -31.14 26.79
CA LYS A 338 9.13 -30.40 26.27
C LYS A 338 9.59 -29.40 25.18
N PRO A 339 8.85 -29.26 24.09
CA PRO A 339 9.15 -28.27 23.07
C PRO A 339 8.72 -26.86 23.51
N VAL A 340 9.52 -25.87 23.21
CA VAL A 340 9.22 -24.43 23.38
C VAL A 340 9.54 -23.71 22.08
N THR A 341 8.63 -22.87 21.61
CA THR A 341 8.82 -22.08 20.38
C THR A 341 9.19 -20.66 20.76
N PHE A 342 10.32 -20.19 20.26
CA PHE A 342 10.82 -18.83 20.48
C PHE A 342 10.61 -17.97 19.25
N LEU A 343 10.22 -16.71 19.46
CA LEU A 343 10.19 -15.66 18.48
C LEU A 343 11.21 -14.58 18.89
N ASP A 344 12.23 -14.38 18.06
CA ASP A 344 13.19 -13.28 18.21
C ASP A 344 12.68 -12.04 17.53
N THR A 345 12.67 -10.89 18.21
CA THR A 345 12.20 -9.63 17.67
C THR A 345 13.29 -8.57 17.67
N PRO A 346 13.36 -7.74 16.60
CA PRO A 346 14.29 -6.62 16.54
C PRO A 346 14.09 -5.64 17.70
N GLY A 347 15.18 -5.16 18.30
CA GLY A 347 15.12 -4.20 19.40
C GLY A 347 14.94 -2.74 18.98
N HIS A 348 15.28 -2.39 17.76
CA HIS A 348 15.28 -1.01 17.26
C HIS A 348 13.89 -0.41 17.15
N GLU A 349 13.76 0.89 17.46
CA GLU A 349 12.50 1.66 17.41
C GLU A 349 11.78 1.54 16.06
N ALA A 350 12.51 1.53 14.95
CA ALA A 350 11.95 1.36 13.61
C ALA A 350 11.05 0.12 13.46
N PHE A 351 11.25 -0.92 14.27
CA PHE A 351 10.54 -2.19 14.17
C PHE A 351 9.40 -2.35 15.21
N THR A 352 8.76 -1.25 15.62
CA THR A 352 7.63 -1.26 16.58
C THR A 352 6.50 -2.21 16.16
N THR A 353 6.12 -2.22 14.88
CA THR A 353 5.08 -3.12 14.36
C THR A 353 5.45 -4.60 14.48
N MET A 354 6.72 -4.94 14.30
CA MET A 354 7.20 -6.31 14.48
C MET A 354 7.13 -6.76 15.95
N ARG A 355 7.46 -5.88 16.91
CA ARG A 355 7.32 -6.17 18.35
C ARG A 355 5.87 -6.35 18.75
N ALA A 356 4.97 -5.46 18.32
CA ALA A 356 3.54 -5.58 18.57
C ALA A 356 2.98 -6.91 18.05
N ARG A 357 3.33 -7.27 16.80
CA ARG A 357 2.97 -8.55 16.18
C ARG A 357 3.51 -9.73 16.96
N GLY A 358 4.79 -9.68 17.35
CA GLY A 358 5.39 -10.71 18.18
C GLY A 358 4.62 -10.94 19.48
N ALA A 359 4.23 -9.86 20.19
CA ALA A 359 3.45 -9.97 21.42
C ALA A 359 2.06 -10.59 21.18
N GLN A 360 1.34 -10.19 20.15
CA GLN A 360 -0.04 -10.66 19.87
C GLN A 360 -0.13 -12.14 19.55
N VAL A 361 0.95 -12.73 19.02
CA VAL A 361 0.97 -14.12 18.55
C VAL A 361 1.47 -15.10 19.62
N THR A 362 1.99 -14.59 20.76
CA THR A 362 2.70 -15.38 21.77
C THR A 362 1.93 -15.50 23.07
N ASP A 363 2.33 -16.48 23.89
CA ASP A 363 1.74 -16.78 25.20
C ASP A 363 2.53 -16.12 26.34
N ILE A 364 3.85 -16.02 26.18
CA ILE A 364 4.79 -15.52 27.18
C ILE A 364 5.76 -14.53 26.52
N ALA A 365 6.08 -13.44 27.19
CA ALA A 365 7.10 -12.49 26.77
C ALA A 365 8.29 -12.52 27.73
N ILE A 366 9.50 -12.73 27.19
CA ILE A 366 10.74 -12.56 27.92
C ILE A 366 11.25 -11.15 27.67
N LEU A 367 11.24 -10.32 28.71
CA LEU A 367 11.76 -8.97 28.68
C LEU A 367 13.24 -8.99 29.09
N VAL A 368 14.14 -8.75 28.16
CA VAL A 368 15.59 -8.73 28.42
C VAL A 368 16.03 -7.33 28.80
N VAL A 369 16.58 -7.18 29.99
CA VAL A 369 17.11 -5.91 30.53
C VAL A 369 18.56 -6.13 30.92
N ALA A 370 19.46 -5.25 30.51
CA ALA A 370 20.84 -5.32 30.91
C ALA A 370 21.03 -4.76 32.34
N ALA A 371 21.74 -5.48 33.19
CA ALA A 371 21.93 -5.12 34.59
C ALA A 371 22.80 -3.88 34.81
N ASP A 372 23.58 -3.48 33.77
CA ASP A 372 24.44 -2.29 33.77
C ASP A 372 23.73 -1.03 33.26
N ASP A 373 22.77 -1.19 32.33
CA ASP A 373 22.10 -0.08 31.63
C ASP A 373 20.71 0.25 32.23
N GLY A 374 19.99 -0.75 32.80
CA GLY A 374 18.66 -0.59 33.37
C GLY A 374 17.56 -0.53 32.30
N ILE A 375 16.41 0.09 32.63
CA ILE A 375 15.28 0.22 31.73
C ILE A 375 15.50 1.38 30.77
N MET A 376 15.46 1.07 29.47
CA MET A 376 15.61 1.99 28.35
C MET A 376 14.26 2.23 27.64
N PRO A 377 14.11 3.30 26.82
CA PRO A 377 12.83 3.64 26.18
C PRO A 377 12.19 2.49 25.39
N GLN A 378 13.01 1.71 24.65
CA GLN A 378 12.50 0.55 23.91
C GLN A 378 12.09 -0.63 24.82
N THR A 379 12.65 -0.70 26.03
CA THR A 379 12.18 -1.64 27.06
C THR A 379 10.80 -1.25 27.56
N VAL A 380 10.56 0.05 27.78
CA VAL A 380 9.24 0.59 28.14
C VAL A 380 8.21 0.29 27.05
N GLU A 381 8.56 0.51 25.79
CA GLU A 381 7.72 0.17 24.65
C GLU A 381 7.37 -1.35 24.63
N ALA A 382 8.37 -2.21 24.87
CA ALA A 382 8.16 -3.65 24.95
C ALA A 382 7.20 -4.05 26.08
N ILE A 383 7.29 -3.39 27.25
CA ILE A 383 6.36 -3.57 28.37
C ILE A 383 4.92 -3.20 27.95
N HIS A 384 4.75 -2.07 27.27
CA HIS A 384 3.44 -1.63 26.79
C HIS A 384 2.85 -2.62 25.78
N HIS A 385 3.65 -3.15 24.86
CA HIS A 385 3.20 -4.16 23.90
C HIS A 385 2.80 -5.46 24.57
N ALA A 386 3.58 -5.95 25.54
CA ALA A 386 3.27 -7.15 26.30
C ALA A 386 1.97 -7.00 27.13
N LYS A 387 1.80 -5.85 27.78
CA LYS A 387 0.56 -5.52 28.52
C LYS A 387 -0.66 -5.40 27.61
N ALA A 388 -0.51 -4.72 26.46
CA ALA A 388 -1.60 -4.57 25.48
C ALA A 388 -2.05 -5.91 24.90
N ALA A 389 -1.11 -6.84 24.72
CA ALA A 389 -1.40 -8.20 24.27
C ALA A 389 -1.88 -9.16 25.39
N GLY A 390 -1.81 -8.75 26.66
CA GLY A 390 -2.23 -9.58 27.80
C GLY A 390 -1.34 -10.82 28.04
N VAL A 391 -0.09 -10.80 27.58
CA VAL A 391 0.85 -11.91 27.74
C VAL A 391 1.58 -11.83 29.07
N SER A 392 1.90 -13.02 29.64
CA SER A 392 2.70 -13.10 30.89
C SER A 392 4.14 -12.67 30.61
N VAL A 393 4.68 -11.81 31.48
CA VAL A 393 6.02 -11.27 31.33
C VAL A 393 6.98 -11.97 32.30
N ILE A 394 8.11 -12.45 31.76
CA ILE A 394 9.26 -12.92 32.52
C ILE A 394 10.42 -11.96 32.25
N VAL A 395 11.08 -11.46 33.27
CA VAL A 395 12.19 -10.54 33.13
C VAL A 395 13.51 -11.29 33.24
N ALA A 396 14.33 -11.23 32.17
CA ALA A 396 15.69 -11.74 32.15
C ALA A 396 16.67 -10.59 32.35
N ILE A 397 17.29 -10.50 33.53
CA ILE A 397 18.27 -9.47 33.85
C ILE A 397 19.64 -9.96 33.35
N ASN A 398 20.05 -9.50 32.19
CA ASN A 398 21.25 -9.96 31.46
C ASN A 398 22.50 -9.18 31.81
N LYS A 399 23.65 -9.66 31.36
CA LYS A 399 24.99 -9.09 31.54
C LYS A 399 25.45 -9.10 33.01
N MET A 400 25.06 -10.12 33.78
CA MET A 400 25.50 -10.27 35.21
C MET A 400 27.01 -10.45 35.36
N ASP A 401 27.70 -10.80 34.27
CA ASP A 401 29.16 -10.91 34.21
C ASP A 401 29.91 -9.56 34.18
N LYS A 402 29.19 -8.43 33.96
CA LYS A 402 29.81 -7.12 33.92
C LYS A 402 30.07 -6.54 35.33
N VAL A 403 31.20 -5.81 35.43
CA VAL A 403 31.49 -5.04 36.64
C VAL A 403 30.51 -3.85 36.73
N GLY A 404 29.73 -3.78 37.78
CA GLY A 404 28.69 -2.75 37.95
C GLY A 404 27.28 -3.22 37.72
N ALA A 405 27.09 -4.51 37.39
CA ALA A 405 25.76 -5.12 37.29
C ALA A 405 24.99 -4.93 38.59
N ASN A 406 23.79 -4.33 38.52
CA ASN A 406 22.94 -4.07 39.67
C ASN A 406 21.51 -4.56 39.40
N PRO A 407 21.20 -5.83 39.69
CA PRO A 407 19.86 -6.36 39.45
C PRO A 407 18.78 -5.70 40.32
N GLU A 408 19.10 -5.26 41.53
CA GLU A 408 18.15 -4.62 42.42
C GLU A 408 17.67 -3.26 41.89
N ASN A 409 18.52 -2.50 41.23
CA ASN A 409 18.14 -1.27 40.55
C ASN A 409 17.15 -1.53 39.41
N VAL A 410 17.38 -2.61 38.63
CA VAL A 410 16.45 -3.01 37.57
C VAL A 410 15.10 -3.41 38.13
N LYS A 411 15.08 -4.21 39.19
CA LYS A 411 13.83 -4.60 39.88
C LYS A 411 13.08 -3.39 40.44
N GLN A 412 13.77 -2.40 40.99
CA GLN A 412 13.16 -1.15 41.46
C GLN A 412 12.54 -0.36 40.31
N GLN A 413 13.24 -0.21 39.19
CA GLN A 413 12.71 0.51 38.01
C GLN A 413 11.49 -0.21 37.39
N LEU A 414 11.45 -1.54 37.40
CA LEU A 414 10.30 -2.33 36.90
C LEU A 414 9.02 -1.99 37.67
N THR A 415 9.11 -1.71 38.97
CA THR A 415 7.93 -1.35 39.77
C THR A 415 7.27 -0.03 39.32
N GLU A 416 8.03 0.89 38.72
CA GLU A 416 7.47 2.13 38.14
C GLU A 416 6.54 1.85 36.97
N TYR A 417 6.74 0.69 36.30
CA TYR A 417 5.91 0.23 35.19
C TYR A 417 4.93 -0.86 35.59
N GLU A 418 4.60 -0.99 36.90
CA GLU A 418 3.64 -1.98 37.42
C GLU A 418 4.06 -3.45 37.19
N LEU A 419 5.34 -3.72 37.00
CA LEU A 419 5.92 -5.06 36.98
C LEU A 419 6.59 -5.32 38.33
N ILE A 420 5.83 -5.86 39.25
CA ILE A 420 6.32 -6.11 40.60
C ILE A 420 7.02 -7.46 40.63
N PRO A 421 8.29 -7.54 41.03
CA PRO A 421 9.02 -8.80 41.16
C PRO A 421 8.32 -9.76 42.15
N GLU A 422 8.37 -11.04 41.84
CA GLU A 422 7.82 -12.12 42.70
C GLU A 422 8.41 -12.07 44.11
N GLU A 423 9.71 -11.76 44.25
CA GLU A 423 10.37 -11.60 45.54
C GLU A 423 9.74 -10.51 46.46
N TRP A 424 9.08 -9.51 45.85
CA TRP A 424 8.41 -8.42 46.51
C TRP A 424 6.89 -8.61 46.61
N GLY A 425 6.39 -9.84 46.26
CA GLY A 425 5.00 -10.21 46.32
C GLY A 425 4.16 -9.88 45.11
N GLY A 426 4.81 -9.66 43.95
CA GLY A 426 4.17 -9.50 42.65
C GLY A 426 4.09 -10.80 41.86
N ASP A 427 3.72 -10.65 40.58
CA ASP A 427 3.47 -11.76 39.65
C ASP A 427 4.55 -11.85 38.53
N THR A 428 5.62 -11.06 38.61
CA THR A 428 6.63 -11.00 37.54
C THR A 428 7.92 -11.72 37.98
N PRO A 429 8.26 -12.90 37.42
CA PRO A 429 9.51 -13.57 37.68
C PRO A 429 10.69 -12.75 37.14
N CYS A 430 11.73 -12.53 37.94
CA CYS A 430 12.93 -11.81 37.57
C CYS A 430 14.15 -12.72 37.73
N ILE A 431 14.79 -13.11 36.63
CA ILE A 431 15.86 -14.10 36.63
C ILE A 431 17.17 -13.43 36.20
N PRO A 432 18.21 -13.43 37.03
CA PRO A 432 19.53 -12.94 36.64
C PRO A 432 20.18 -13.95 35.68
N VAL A 433 20.64 -13.49 34.54
CA VAL A 433 21.24 -14.33 33.49
C VAL A 433 22.52 -13.69 32.92
N SER A 434 23.39 -14.51 32.37
CA SER A 434 24.50 -14.06 31.54
C SER A 434 24.57 -14.89 30.26
N ALA A 435 24.26 -14.28 29.14
CA ALA A 435 24.36 -14.91 27.81
C ALA A 435 25.80 -15.36 27.52
N LYS A 436 26.82 -14.66 28.08
CA LYS A 436 28.23 -14.92 27.83
C LYS A 436 28.77 -16.11 28.64
N THR A 437 28.43 -16.20 29.95
CA THR A 437 28.87 -17.28 30.83
C THR A 437 27.88 -18.46 30.81
N LYS A 438 26.67 -18.23 30.25
CA LYS A 438 25.53 -19.16 30.23
C LYS A 438 24.93 -19.45 31.60
N GLU A 439 25.22 -18.63 32.60
CA GLU A 439 24.64 -18.73 33.94
C GLU A 439 23.18 -18.27 33.94
N GLY A 440 22.31 -18.96 34.69
CA GLY A 440 20.88 -18.63 34.84
C GLY A 440 20.02 -18.91 33.59
N LEU A 441 20.56 -19.44 32.49
CA LEU A 441 19.78 -19.74 31.29
C LEU A 441 18.85 -20.97 31.52
N ASP A 442 19.33 -21.96 32.23
CA ASP A 442 18.55 -23.14 32.55
C ASP A 442 17.37 -22.76 33.48
N ASP A 443 17.62 -21.88 34.47
CA ASP A 443 16.60 -21.35 35.38
C ASP A 443 15.54 -20.54 34.60
N LEU A 444 15.99 -19.75 33.61
CA LEU A 444 15.07 -19.01 32.73
C LEU A 444 14.16 -19.96 31.93
N LEU A 445 14.72 -21.02 31.38
CA LEU A 445 13.98 -22.00 30.60
C LEU A 445 13.02 -22.83 31.50
N GLU A 446 13.43 -23.15 32.70
CA GLU A 446 12.56 -23.81 33.68
C GLU A 446 11.38 -22.91 34.08
N MET A 447 11.64 -21.61 34.31
CA MET A 447 10.58 -20.64 34.58
C MET A 447 9.59 -20.51 33.42
N VAL A 448 10.07 -20.50 32.20
CA VAL A 448 9.20 -20.46 30.99
C VAL A 448 8.28 -21.69 30.97
N THR A 449 8.80 -22.86 31.24
CA THR A 449 7.98 -24.10 31.28
C THR A 449 6.99 -24.07 32.41
N LEU A 450 7.36 -23.57 33.60
CA LEU A 450 6.48 -23.44 34.76
C LEU A 450 5.31 -22.48 34.48
N VAL A 451 5.60 -21.30 33.93
CA VAL A 451 4.56 -20.31 33.55
C VAL A 451 3.63 -20.88 32.48
N ALA A 452 4.17 -21.65 31.51
CA ALA A 452 3.37 -22.31 30.47
C ALA A 452 2.42 -23.37 31.09
N GLU A 453 2.89 -24.15 32.04
CA GLU A 453 2.06 -25.14 32.78
C GLU A 453 0.95 -24.46 33.58
N MET A 454 1.25 -23.32 34.21
CA MET A 454 0.23 -22.56 34.96
C MET A 454 -0.86 -21.99 34.05
N LYS A 455 -0.53 -21.72 32.78
CA LYS A 455 -1.50 -21.22 31.78
C LYS A 455 -2.36 -22.30 31.13
N GLU A 456 -2.05 -23.61 31.38
CA GLU A 456 -2.75 -24.73 30.77
C GLU A 456 -3.01 -24.55 29.26
N LEU A 457 -1.94 -24.28 28.47
CA LEU A 457 -2.05 -24.01 27.03
C LEU A 457 -2.54 -25.24 26.27
N LYS A 458 -3.73 -25.15 25.67
CA LYS A 458 -4.37 -26.26 24.95
C LYS A 458 -4.68 -25.87 23.51
N ALA A 459 -4.69 -26.85 22.62
CA ALA A 459 -5.13 -26.69 21.24
C ALA A 459 -5.68 -27.99 20.70
N ASN A 460 -6.51 -27.94 19.67
CA ASN A 460 -7.08 -29.13 19.04
C ASN A 460 -6.25 -29.48 17.79
N PRO A 461 -5.45 -30.56 17.77
CA PRO A 461 -4.64 -30.92 16.61
C PRO A 461 -5.46 -31.50 15.44
N ASP A 462 -6.65 -32.03 15.67
CA ASP A 462 -7.45 -32.76 14.67
C ASP A 462 -8.30 -31.82 13.78
N ARG A 463 -8.21 -30.51 14.00
CA ARG A 463 -8.91 -29.47 13.23
C ARG A 463 -8.09 -28.99 12.03
N ALA A 464 -8.76 -28.32 11.09
CA ALA A 464 -8.09 -27.54 10.03
C ALA A 464 -7.16 -26.48 10.65
N ALA A 465 -5.98 -26.31 10.06
CA ALA A 465 -4.98 -25.41 10.63
C ALA A 465 -5.45 -23.95 10.62
N LYS A 466 -5.29 -23.29 11.75
CA LYS A 466 -5.47 -21.85 11.94
C LYS A 466 -4.24 -21.29 12.64
N GLY A 467 -3.81 -20.10 12.23
CA GLY A 467 -2.64 -19.47 12.83
C GLY A 467 -2.35 -18.10 12.24
N THR A 468 -1.11 -17.65 12.39
CA THR A 468 -0.71 -16.29 11.99
C THR A 468 0.55 -16.31 11.13
N VAL A 469 0.61 -15.40 10.16
CA VAL A 469 1.80 -15.14 9.35
C VAL A 469 2.78 -14.30 10.16
N ILE A 470 3.96 -14.85 10.45
CA ILE A 470 5.02 -14.13 11.18
C ILE A 470 5.69 -13.14 10.22
N GLU A 471 6.18 -13.66 9.09
CA GLU A 471 6.94 -12.91 8.10
C GLU A 471 6.73 -13.48 6.71
N ALA A 472 6.89 -12.65 5.68
CA ALA A 472 6.75 -13.09 4.30
C ALA A 472 7.79 -12.43 3.39
N ARG A 473 8.28 -13.21 2.41
CA ARG A 473 9.30 -12.79 1.47
C ARG A 473 9.03 -13.30 0.06
N LEU A 474 9.65 -12.66 -0.92
CA LEU A 474 9.55 -13.07 -2.32
C LEU A 474 10.89 -13.65 -2.80
N ASP A 475 10.90 -14.94 -3.12
CA ASP A 475 12.06 -15.62 -3.71
C ASP A 475 11.90 -15.74 -5.22
N LYS A 476 12.96 -15.41 -5.99
CA LYS A 476 12.93 -15.45 -7.47
C LYS A 476 12.65 -16.84 -8.05
N GLY A 477 13.04 -17.90 -7.34
CA GLY A 477 12.91 -19.27 -7.82
C GLY A 477 11.71 -20.01 -7.27
N ARG A 478 11.33 -19.73 -6.02
CA ARG A 478 10.27 -20.42 -5.28
C ARG A 478 8.95 -19.65 -5.25
N GLY A 479 8.97 -18.35 -5.60
CA GLY A 479 7.83 -17.42 -5.49
C GLY A 479 7.63 -16.91 -4.07
N PRO A 480 6.39 -16.56 -3.69
CA PRO A 480 6.08 -16.13 -2.34
C PRO A 480 6.37 -17.22 -1.31
N ILE A 481 7.06 -16.83 -0.25
CA ILE A 481 7.39 -17.69 0.90
C ILE A 481 6.86 -16.97 2.13
N ALA A 482 6.10 -17.67 2.97
CA ALA A 482 5.64 -17.14 4.22
C ALA A 482 6.09 -18.03 5.38
N THR A 483 6.58 -17.44 6.45
CA THR A 483 6.80 -18.10 7.73
C THR A 483 5.53 -17.97 8.54
N VAL A 484 4.90 -19.08 8.85
CA VAL A 484 3.63 -19.11 9.58
C VAL A 484 3.80 -19.86 10.89
N LEU A 485 3.05 -19.44 11.90
CA LEU A 485 2.92 -20.13 13.16
C LEU A 485 1.53 -20.75 13.25
N VAL A 486 1.45 -22.07 13.34
CA VAL A 486 0.19 -22.76 13.56
C VAL A 486 -0.21 -22.58 15.02
N GLN A 487 -1.40 -22.05 15.27
CA GLN A 487 -1.92 -21.84 16.63
C GLN A 487 -2.89 -22.96 17.04
N ASN A 488 -3.73 -23.38 16.11
CA ASN A 488 -4.70 -24.45 16.31
C ASN A 488 -4.77 -25.34 15.06
N GLY A 489 -5.14 -26.59 15.21
CA GLY A 489 -5.20 -27.53 14.09
C GLY A 489 -3.84 -28.04 13.61
N THR A 490 -3.86 -28.81 12.55
CA THR A 490 -2.65 -29.32 11.88
C THR A 490 -2.64 -28.96 10.41
N LEU A 491 -1.57 -28.30 9.97
CA LEU A 491 -1.35 -27.92 8.58
C LEU A 491 -0.68 -29.05 7.84
N HIS A 492 -1.27 -29.51 6.73
CA HIS A 492 -0.71 -30.56 5.89
C HIS A 492 -0.22 -30.01 4.56
N LYS A 493 0.76 -30.72 4.00
CA LYS A 493 1.19 -30.44 2.63
C LYS A 493 0.05 -30.72 1.66
N GLY A 494 -0.36 -29.74 0.91
CA GLY A 494 -1.42 -29.82 -0.10
C GLY A 494 -2.69 -29.10 0.31
N ASP A 495 -2.78 -28.63 1.55
CA ASP A 495 -3.92 -27.84 2.02
C ASP A 495 -3.99 -26.50 1.28
N THR A 496 -5.20 -26.03 1.07
CA THR A 496 -5.44 -24.69 0.57
C THR A 496 -5.55 -23.76 1.77
N ILE A 497 -4.78 -22.69 1.77
CA ILE A 497 -4.79 -21.70 2.85
C ILE A 497 -5.20 -20.33 2.33
N ILE A 498 -5.92 -19.61 3.16
CA ILE A 498 -6.22 -18.18 2.99
C ILE A 498 -5.38 -17.45 4.04
N ALA A 499 -4.59 -16.47 3.62
CA ALA A 499 -3.82 -15.62 4.51
C ALA A 499 -4.13 -14.15 4.18
N GLY A 500 -4.98 -13.51 4.99
CA GLY A 500 -5.46 -12.16 4.73
C GLY A 500 -6.10 -12.01 3.35
N THR A 501 -5.41 -11.32 2.44
CA THR A 501 -5.80 -11.10 1.04
C THR A 501 -5.14 -12.06 0.06
N CYS A 502 -4.45 -13.08 0.52
CA CYS A 502 -3.73 -14.04 -0.31
C CYS A 502 -4.34 -15.43 -0.17
N VAL A 503 -4.33 -16.22 -1.23
CA VAL A 503 -4.75 -17.61 -1.25
C VAL A 503 -3.70 -18.44 -1.94
N GLY A 504 -3.55 -19.70 -1.52
CA GLY A 504 -2.66 -20.59 -2.21
C GLY A 504 -2.70 -22.00 -1.66
N ARG A 505 -2.08 -22.91 -2.39
CA ARG A 505 -1.96 -24.31 -1.97
C ARG A 505 -0.55 -24.58 -1.48
N VAL A 506 -0.43 -25.09 -0.28
CA VAL A 506 0.85 -25.44 0.35
C VAL A 506 1.58 -26.48 -0.50
N ARG A 507 2.66 -26.11 -1.14
CA ARG A 507 3.47 -26.99 -2.00
C ARG A 507 4.59 -27.66 -1.23
N VAL A 508 5.32 -26.87 -0.45
CA VAL A 508 6.43 -27.35 0.39
C VAL A 508 6.34 -26.63 1.72
N MET A 509 6.53 -27.39 2.80
CA MET A 509 6.74 -26.87 4.14
C MET A 509 8.16 -27.20 4.58
N THR A 510 8.84 -26.26 5.21
CA THR A 510 10.16 -26.45 5.79
C THR A 510 10.15 -25.97 7.24
N ASN A 511 10.82 -26.70 8.13
CA ASN A 511 10.99 -26.31 9.51
C ASN A 511 12.12 -25.26 9.66
N ASP A 512 12.36 -24.80 10.89
CA ASP A 512 13.42 -23.87 11.29
C ASP A 512 14.84 -24.36 10.94
N LYS A 513 15.04 -25.66 10.72
CA LYS A 513 16.32 -26.28 10.31
C LYS A 513 16.48 -26.41 8.78
N GLY A 514 15.47 -25.98 8.02
CA GLY A 514 15.46 -26.11 6.56
C GLY A 514 15.07 -27.50 6.03
N GLU A 515 14.61 -28.40 6.93
CA GLU A 515 14.18 -29.75 6.55
C GLU A 515 12.72 -29.71 6.08
N ARG A 516 12.39 -30.53 5.08
CA ARG A 516 11.02 -30.61 4.57
C ARG A 516 10.15 -31.42 5.52
N VAL A 517 9.02 -30.86 5.90
CA VAL A 517 8.00 -31.50 6.74
C VAL A 517 6.72 -31.72 5.95
N THR A 518 5.96 -32.74 6.29
CA THR A 518 4.66 -33.06 5.67
C THR A 518 3.48 -32.51 6.44
N GLU A 519 3.66 -32.29 7.74
CA GLU A 519 2.64 -31.81 8.67
C GLU A 519 3.25 -30.86 9.70
N ALA A 520 2.47 -29.91 10.17
CA ALA A 520 2.83 -28.97 11.22
C ALA A 520 1.65 -28.81 12.17
N GLY A 521 1.82 -29.29 13.42
CA GLY A 521 0.81 -29.15 14.47
C GLY A 521 0.87 -27.81 15.20
N PRO A 522 0.09 -27.66 16.29
CA PRO A 522 0.03 -26.42 17.07
C PRO A 522 1.39 -25.98 17.61
N SER A 523 1.61 -24.67 17.65
CA SER A 523 2.84 -24.01 18.12
C SER A 523 4.10 -24.35 17.31
N VAL A 524 3.96 -24.88 16.09
CA VAL A 524 5.10 -25.16 15.20
C VAL A 524 5.25 -24.06 14.16
N PRO A 525 6.40 -23.38 14.11
CA PRO A 525 6.70 -22.43 13.04
C PRO A 525 7.15 -23.19 11.80
N VAL A 526 6.61 -22.84 10.62
CA VAL A 526 6.99 -23.43 9.34
C VAL A 526 7.07 -22.40 8.24
N GLU A 527 8.07 -22.53 7.37
CA GLU A 527 8.09 -21.81 6.09
C GLU A 527 7.23 -22.57 5.08
N ILE A 528 6.31 -21.87 4.46
CA ILE A 528 5.43 -22.41 3.41
C ILE A 528 5.67 -21.75 2.07
N THR A 529 5.49 -22.52 0.99
CA THR A 529 5.54 -22.04 -0.38
C THR A 529 4.27 -22.43 -1.12
N GLY A 530 3.82 -21.60 -2.05
CA GLY A 530 2.69 -21.92 -2.92
C GLY A 530 1.53 -20.94 -2.83
N LEU A 531 1.70 -19.85 -2.11
CA LEU A 531 0.79 -18.70 -2.14
C LEU A 531 0.86 -17.98 -3.49
N ASP A 532 -0.23 -17.34 -3.89
CA ASP A 532 -0.31 -16.56 -5.13
C ASP A 532 0.45 -15.22 -5.00
N GLU A 533 0.36 -14.58 -3.85
CA GLU A 533 1.00 -13.29 -3.52
C GLU A 533 1.70 -13.37 -2.15
N VAL A 534 2.50 -12.36 -1.83
CA VAL A 534 3.15 -12.24 -0.52
C VAL A 534 2.12 -11.73 0.49
N PRO A 535 1.77 -12.50 1.53
CA PRO A 535 0.83 -12.06 2.56
C PRO A 535 1.44 -10.96 3.44
N VAL A 536 0.58 -10.21 4.10
CA VAL A 536 1.02 -9.24 5.09
C VAL A 536 1.38 -9.97 6.39
N GLY A 537 2.52 -9.64 6.96
CA GLY A 537 2.88 -10.20 8.25
C GLY A 537 1.88 -9.77 9.33
N GLY A 538 1.47 -10.70 10.18
CA GLY A 538 0.41 -10.51 11.17
C GLY A 538 -0.99 -10.92 10.70
N ASP A 539 -1.18 -11.17 9.39
CA ASP A 539 -2.46 -11.71 8.90
C ASP A 539 -2.73 -13.09 9.51
N SER A 540 -3.97 -13.35 9.89
CA SER A 540 -4.42 -14.71 10.22
C SER A 540 -4.43 -15.56 8.95
N PHE A 541 -4.08 -16.84 9.09
CA PHE A 541 -4.30 -17.81 8.04
C PHE A 541 -5.22 -18.93 8.50
N ASP A 542 -6.06 -19.41 7.59
CA ASP A 542 -6.99 -20.49 7.79
C ASP A 542 -6.84 -21.52 6.68
N ALA A 543 -6.75 -22.80 7.05
CA ALA A 543 -6.75 -23.89 6.09
C ALA A 543 -8.19 -24.24 5.71
N VAL A 544 -8.48 -24.30 4.42
CA VAL A 544 -9.82 -24.47 3.89
C VAL A 544 -9.88 -25.62 2.88
N SER A 545 -11.05 -26.25 2.77
CA SER A 545 -11.21 -27.41 1.89
C SER A 545 -11.55 -27.01 0.44
N ASP A 546 -12.27 -25.89 0.24
CA ASP A 546 -12.72 -25.44 -1.10
C ASP A 546 -11.92 -24.24 -1.63
N GLU A 547 -11.01 -24.51 -2.56
CA GLU A 547 -10.17 -23.51 -3.20
C GLU A 547 -10.97 -22.45 -3.99
N ARG A 548 -12.15 -22.81 -4.53
CA ARG A 548 -12.94 -21.88 -5.34
C ARG A 548 -13.61 -20.82 -4.48
N LEU A 549 -14.20 -21.26 -3.38
CA LEU A 549 -14.82 -20.36 -2.42
C LEU A 549 -13.75 -19.48 -1.75
N ALA A 550 -12.59 -20.06 -1.44
CA ALA A 550 -11.43 -19.34 -0.92
C ALA A 550 -10.99 -18.19 -1.85
N ARG A 551 -10.89 -18.45 -3.15
CA ARG A 551 -10.55 -17.41 -4.13
C ARG A 551 -11.61 -16.31 -4.19
N THR A 552 -12.91 -16.70 -4.18
CA THR A 552 -14.00 -15.71 -4.19
C THR A 552 -13.95 -14.81 -2.96
N LEU A 553 -13.69 -15.37 -1.78
CA LEU A 553 -13.53 -14.61 -0.54
C LEU A 553 -12.34 -13.64 -0.60
N VAL A 554 -11.20 -14.12 -1.08
CA VAL A 554 -10.00 -13.29 -1.25
C VAL A 554 -10.23 -12.15 -2.25
N ASP A 555 -10.92 -12.42 -3.36
CA ASP A 555 -11.28 -11.39 -4.34
C ASP A 555 -12.21 -10.32 -3.72
N GLN A 556 -13.17 -10.73 -2.88
CA GLN A 556 -14.03 -9.81 -2.12
C GLN A 556 -13.23 -8.97 -1.13
N ARG A 557 -12.33 -9.58 -0.33
CA ARG A 557 -11.44 -8.87 0.61
C ARG A 557 -10.52 -7.86 -0.11
N LYS A 558 -9.97 -8.24 -1.28
CA LYS A 558 -9.16 -7.35 -2.13
C LYS A 558 -9.98 -6.16 -2.66
N ALA A 559 -11.23 -6.41 -3.10
CA ALA A 559 -12.11 -5.37 -3.58
C ALA A 559 -12.49 -4.40 -2.47
N ALA A 560 -12.87 -4.90 -1.28
CA ALA A 560 -13.19 -4.09 -0.10
C ALA A 560 -12.01 -3.23 0.34
N LYS A 561 -10.79 -3.81 0.44
CA LYS A 561 -9.57 -3.06 0.78
C LYS A 561 -9.24 -1.97 -0.24
N LYS A 562 -9.45 -2.28 -1.53
CA LYS A 562 -9.24 -1.29 -2.60
C LYS A 562 -10.25 -0.13 -2.52
N GLU A 563 -11.50 -0.45 -2.21
CA GLU A 563 -12.56 0.55 -2.01
C GLU A 563 -12.29 1.41 -0.77
N GLU A 564 -11.84 0.81 0.32
CA GLU A 564 -11.44 1.53 1.54
C GLU A 564 -10.31 2.53 1.25
N ILE A 565 -9.25 2.10 0.55
CA ILE A 565 -8.14 2.96 0.15
C ILE A 565 -8.64 4.11 -0.75
N PHE A 566 -9.51 3.79 -1.71
CA PHE A 566 -10.09 4.79 -2.61
C PHE A 566 -10.94 5.82 -1.85
N ASN A 567 -11.78 5.36 -0.92
CA ASN A 567 -12.62 6.24 -0.10
C ASN A 567 -11.81 7.09 0.88
N ALA A 568 -10.69 6.58 1.38
CA ALA A 568 -9.76 7.33 2.21
C ALA A 568 -9.08 8.48 1.44
N GLN A 569 -8.76 8.26 0.16
CA GLN A 569 -8.14 9.27 -0.70
C GLN A 569 -9.13 10.32 -1.25
N THR A 570 -10.43 9.98 -1.36
CA THR A 570 -11.40 10.83 -2.07
C THR A 570 -12.05 11.91 -1.20
N LYS A 571 -11.80 11.93 0.11
CA LYS A 571 -12.36 12.95 1.02
C LYS A 571 -11.56 14.27 0.94
N VAL A 572 -11.51 14.88 -0.25
CA VAL A 572 -11.02 16.25 -0.41
C VAL A 572 -12.17 17.19 -0.05
N THR A 573 -12.15 17.75 1.16
CA THR A 573 -13.05 18.82 1.55
C THR A 573 -12.46 20.17 1.16
N LEU A 574 -13.30 21.22 1.08
CA LEU A 574 -12.84 22.58 0.79
C LEU A 574 -11.80 23.08 1.81
N ASP A 575 -11.90 22.61 3.07
CA ASP A 575 -10.92 22.93 4.12
C ASP A 575 -9.54 22.31 3.79
N ASN A 576 -9.50 21.06 3.29
CA ASN A 576 -8.28 20.40 2.85
C ASN A 576 -7.66 21.04 1.60
N LEU A 577 -8.45 21.75 0.78
CA LEU A 577 -7.94 22.45 -0.40
C LEU A 577 -7.00 23.61 -0.03
N PHE A 578 -7.33 24.36 1.02
CA PHE A 578 -6.46 25.41 1.54
C PHE A 578 -5.18 24.86 2.16
N ASP A 579 -5.27 23.71 2.81
CA ASP A 579 -4.10 23.02 3.35
C ASP A 579 -3.25 22.41 2.23
N GLN A 580 -3.86 21.88 1.15
CA GLN A 580 -3.14 21.44 -0.04
C GLN A 580 -2.47 22.61 -0.80
N MET A 581 -3.06 23.79 -0.81
CA MET A 581 -2.41 24.97 -1.41
C MET A 581 -1.19 25.41 -0.59
N LYS A 582 -1.22 25.29 0.73
CA LYS A 582 -0.06 25.49 1.60
C LYS A 582 0.98 24.39 1.43
N LEU A 583 0.54 23.13 1.28
CA LEU A 583 1.38 21.97 0.98
C LEU A 583 2.13 22.10 -0.36
N GLY A 584 1.60 22.86 -1.34
CA GLY A 584 2.28 23.14 -2.61
C GLY A 584 3.58 23.96 -2.49
N GLU A 585 3.85 24.55 -1.33
CA GLU A 585 5.11 25.25 -1.01
C GLU A 585 6.14 24.32 -0.32
N ILE A 586 5.71 23.15 0.19
CA ILE A 586 6.56 22.17 0.88
C ILE A 586 7.30 21.32 -0.17
N LYS A 587 8.61 21.18 0.01
CA LYS A 587 9.42 20.29 -0.83
C LYS A 587 9.08 18.84 -0.51
N GLU A 588 8.75 18.03 -1.52
CA GLU A 588 8.49 16.61 -1.36
C GLU A 588 9.71 15.78 -1.82
N LEU A 589 10.17 14.90 -0.95
CA LEU A 589 11.13 13.85 -1.28
C LEU A 589 10.37 12.56 -1.55
N GLN A 590 10.27 12.18 -2.82
CA GLN A 590 9.55 10.97 -3.22
C GLN A 590 10.49 9.76 -3.17
N ILE A 591 10.05 8.68 -2.53
CA ILE A 591 10.86 7.47 -2.31
C ILE A 591 10.07 6.23 -2.73
N ILE A 592 10.77 5.28 -3.33
CA ILE A 592 10.31 3.90 -3.55
C ILE A 592 11.13 2.98 -2.66
N VAL A 593 10.46 2.20 -1.82
CA VAL A 593 11.10 1.26 -0.88
C VAL A 593 10.98 -0.16 -1.39
N LYS A 594 12.10 -0.86 -1.47
CA LYS A 594 12.18 -2.31 -1.74
C LYS A 594 12.96 -2.99 -0.65
N ALA A 595 12.40 -4.06 -0.06
CA ALA A 595 13.05 -4.83 0.99
C ALA A 595 12.98 -6.33 0.70
N ASP A 596 13.75 -7.10 1.44
CA ASP A 596 13.77 -8.57 1.33
C ASP A 596 12.54 -9.22 1.97
N VAL A 597 12.02 -8.65 3.06
CA VAL A 597 10.82 -9.11 3.77
C VAL A 597 9.81 -7.98 3.97
N GLN A 598 8.54 -8.37 4.15
CA GLN A 598 7.43 -7.44 4.28
C GLN A 598 7.57 -6.53 5.50
N GLY A 599 7.96 -7.10 6.64
CA GLY A 599 8.12 -6.33 7.88
C GLY A 599 9.22 -5.28 7.79
N SER A 600 10.34 -5.58 7.10
CA SER A 600 11.41 -4.59 6.85
C SER A 600 10.93 -3.47 5.93
N ALA A 601 10.14 -3.79 4.89
CA ALA A 601 9.58 -2.79 3.99
C ALA A 601 8.66 -1.81 4.74
N GLU A 602 7.81 -2.32 5.63
CA GLU A 602 6.93 -1.52 6.48
C GLU A 602 7.72 -0.65 7.48
N ALA A 603 8.75 -1.23 8.12
CA ALA A 603 9.57 -0.53 9.08
C ALA A 603 10.35 0.64 8.44
N VAL A 604 10.98 0.40 7.28
CA VAL A 604 11.68 1.44 6.52
C VAL A 604 10.71 2.53 6.10
N LYS A 605 9.55 2.17 5.54
CA LYS A 605 8.51 3.12 5.15
C LYS A 605 8.10 4.02 6.32
N GLN A 606 7.70 3.43 7.45
CA GLN A 606 7.26 4.17 8.63
C GLN A 606 8.36 5.06 9.22
N SER A 607 9.61 4.58 9.22
CA SER A 607 10.75 5.35 9.72
C SER A 607 11.07 6.54 8.84
N LEU A 608 11.01 6.37 7.51
CA LEU A 608 11.23 7.47 6.57
C LEU A 608 10.08 8.49 6.60
N GLU A 609 8.83 8.06 6.72
CA GLU A 609 7.68 8.96 6.86
C GLU A 609 7.74 9.78 8.15
N LYS A 610 8.27 9.24 9.25
CA LYS A 610 8.48 9.95 10.52
C LYS A 610 9.53 11.08 10.43
N LEU A 611 10.45 11.04 9.48
CA LEU A 611 11.44 12.09 9.26
C LEU A 611 10.84 13.37 8.67
N SER A 612 9.59 13.33 8.18
CA SER A 612 8.93 14.47 7.57
C SER A 612 8.86 15.67 8.52
N ASN A 613 9.26 16.83 8.02
CA ASN A 613 9.27 18.12 8.71
C ASN A 613 8.31 19.09 8.02
N ASP A 614 8.05 20.23 8.63
CA ASP A 614 7.18 21.28 8.07
C ASP A 614 7.70 21.86 6.74
N GLU A 615 9.00 21.75 6.45
CA GLU A 615 9.63 22.28 5.23
C GLU A 615 9.87 21.21 4.16
N VAL A 616 10.11 19.94 4.56
CA VAL A 616 10.36 18.81 3.64
C VAL A 616 9.53 17.62 4.07
N ARG A 617 8.70 17.13 3.18
CA ARG A 617 7.89 15.94 3.38
C ARG A 617 8.48 14.74 2.66
N VAL A 618 8.67 13.64 3.38
CA VAL A 618 9.04 12.35 2.77
C VAL A 618 7.76 11.61 2.41
N ASN A 619 7.62 11.28 1.13
CA ASN A 619 6.47 10.55 0.61
C ASN A 619 6.90 9.23 -0.01
N VAL A 620 6.54 8.11 0.62
CA VAL A 620 6.82 6.78 0.08
C VAL A 620 5.70 6.38 -0.88
N ILE A 621 5.97 6.54 -2.18
CA ILE A 621 5.00 6.25 -3.26
C ILE A 621 4.68 4.76 -3.34
N HIS A 622 5.71 3.93 -3.25
CA HIS A 622 5.58 2.49 -3.40
C HIS A 622 6.49 1.76 -2.42
N SER A 623 5.93 0.76 -1.75
CA SER A 623 6.67 -0.14 -0.85
C SER A 623 6.33 -1.58 -1.22
N ALA A 624 7.36 -2.39 -1.54
CA ALA A 624 7.13 -3.78 -1.92
C ALA A 624 8.33 -4.68 -1.56
N VAL A 625 8.08 -5.97 -1.59
CA VAL A 625 9.06 -7.01 -1.26
C VAL A 625 9.72 -7.56 -2.53
N GLY A 626 10.98 -7.90 -2.43
CA GLY A 626 11.77 -8.53 -3.49
C GLY A 626 12.80 -7.62 -4.14
N ALA A 627 13.46 -8.12 -5.19
CA ALA A 627 14.48 -7.38 -5.92
C ALA A 627 13.91 -6.15 -6.63
N ILE A 628 14.75 -5.16 -6.85
CA ILE A 628 14.39 -3.97 -7.64
C ILE A 628 14.29 -4.36 -9.11
N ASN A 629 13.14 -4.12 -9.72
CA ASN A 629 12.78 -4.49 -11.08
C ASN A 629 12.81 -3.27 -12.01
N GLU A 630 12.77 -3.53 -13.32
CA GLU A 630 12.65 -2.48 -14.35
C GLU A 630 11.43 -1.57 -14.14
N SER A 631 10.29 -2.14 -13.75
CA SER A 631 9.06 -1.37 -13.49
C SER A 631 9.22 -0.37 -12.33
N ASP A 632 10.04 -0.70 -11.32
CA ASP A 632 10.32 0.19 -10.20
C ASP A 632 11.18 1.38 -10.66
N VAL A 633 12.15 1.13 -11.55
CA VAL A 633 12.99 2.18 -12.14
C VAL A 633 12.15 3.11 -13.01
N MET A 634 11.24 2.56 -13.83
CA MET A 634 10.33 3.37 -14.65
C MET A 634 9.39 4.22 -13.79
N LEU A 635 8.90 3.67 -12.67
CA LEU A 635 8.09 4.42 -11.71
C LEU A 635 8.90 5.54 -11.05
N ALA A 636 10.14 5.26 -10.67
CA ALA A 636 11.05 6.26 -10.09
C ALA A 636 11.36 7.39 -11.07
N GLU A 637 11.64 7.07 -12.34
CA GLU A 637 11.85 8.05 -13.40
C GLU A 637 10.61 8.93 -13.60
N ALA A 638 9.41 8.33 -13.70
CA ALA A 638 8.17 9.06 -13.89
C ALA A 638 7.80 9.97 -12.71
N SER A 639 8.18 9.59 -11.50
CA SER A 639 7.84 10.30 -10.26
C SER A 639 8.99 11.14 -9.72
N ASN A 640 10.16 11.15 -10.36
CA ASN A 640 11.41 11.75 -9.86
C ASN A 640 11.74 11.27 -8.43
N ALA A 641 11.58 9.97 -8.18
CA ALA A 641 11.75 9.35 -6.88
C ALA A 641 13.11 8.67 -6.73
N ILE A 642 13.59 8.60 -5.50
CA ILE A 642 14.79 7.83 -5.13
C ILE A 642 14.37 6.40 -4.82
N ILE A 643 15.13 5.41 -5.30
CA ILE A 643 14.91 4.01 -4.96
C ILE A 643 15.78 3.63 -3.76
N VAL A 644 15.14 3.22 -2.68
CA VAL A 644 15.76 2.69 -1.47
C VAL A 644 15.61 1.17 -1.45
N GLY A 645 16.71 0.46 -1.61
CA GLY A 645 16.77 -1.00 -1.51
C GLY A 645 17.33 -1.43 -0.16
N PHE A 646 16.51 -2.09 0.67
CA PHE A 646 16.91 -2.61 1.96
C PHE A 646 17.18 -4.11 1.88
N ASN A 647 18.41 -4.50 2.08
CA ASN A 647 18.89 -5.90 2.00
C ASN A 647 18.59 -6.61 0.65
N VAL A 648 18.29 -5.86 -0.41
CA VAL A 648 17.99 -6.35 -1.75
C VAL A 648 19.02 -5.84 -2.76
N ARG A 649 19.03 -6.47 -3.94
CA ARG A 649 19.87 -6.05 -5.06
C ARG A 649 19.00 -5.85 -6.30
N PRO A 650 19.36 -4.91 -7.18
CA PRO A 650 18.66 -4.72 -8.44
C PRO A 650 18.90 -5.90 -9.40
N ASP A 651 17.94 -6.13 -10.27
CA ASP A 651 18.16 -6.98 -11.44
C ASP A 651 19.12 -6.31 -12.41
N ALA A 652 19.85 -7.10 -13.21
CA ALA A 652 20.86 -6.55 -14.13
C ALA A 652 20.25 -5.52 -15.10
N VAL A 653 19.03 -5.77 -15.60
CA VAL A 653 18.29 -4.84 -16.46
C VAL A 653 17.88 -3.56 -15.73
N ALA A 654 17.44 -3.71 -14.47
CA ALA A 654 17.08 -2.58 -13.64
C ALA A 654 18.28 -1.65 -13.34
N ALA A 655 19.45 -2.24 -13.06
CA ALA A 655 20.66 -1.48 -12.83
C ALA A 655 21.08 -0.67 -14.09
N GLU A 656 21.08 -1.30 -15.27
CA GLU A 656 21.41 -0.63 -16.54
C GLU A 656 20.41 0.48 -16.87
N ASN A 657 19.11 0.23 -16.64
CA ASN A 657 18.08 1.23 -16.87
C ASN A 657 18.18 2.41 -15.90
N ALA A 658 18.50 2.16 -14.63
CA ALA A 658 18.69 3.22 -13.64
C ALA A 658 19.87 4.14 -14.00
N GLU A 659 21.01 3.56 -14.42
CA GLU A 659 22.15 4.37 -14.91
C GLU A 659 21.77 5.21 -16.13
N ARG A 660 21.03 4.62 -17.08
CA ARG A 660 20.61 5.32 -18.30
C ARG A 660 19.60 6.46 -18.03
N SER A 661 18.65 6.24 -17.14
CA SER A 661 17.62 7.22 -16.77
C SER A 661 18.08 8.21 -15.71
N GLY A 662 19.26 7.98 -15.10
CA GLY A 662 19.79 8.84 -14.03
C GLY A 662 19.00 8.76 -12.73
N VAL A 663 18.32 7.65 -12.48
CA VAL A 663 17.58 7.40 -11.23
C VAL A 663 18.56 7.06 -10.11
N ASP A 664 18.50 7.78 -9.00
CA ASP A 664 19.31 7.51 -7.82
C ASP A 664 18.80 6.25 -7.11
N MET A 665 19.70 5.27 -6.93
CA MET A 665 19.40 4.00 -6.30
C MET A 665 20.36 3.77 -5.14
N ARG A 666 19.83 3.75 -3.91
CA ARG A 666 20.59 3.55 -2.69
C ARG A 666 20.28 2.18 -2.08
N LEU A 667 21.34 1.45 -1.73
CA LEU A 667 21.24 0.09 -1.23
C LEU A 667 21.83 0.01 0.17
N TYR A 668 20.98 -0.38 1.13
CA TYR A 668 21.34 -0.48 2.54
C TYR A 668 21.16 -1.90 3.06
N SER A 669 21.97 -2.26 4.03
CA SER A 669 21.82 -3.50 4.80
C SER A 669 21.55 -3.24 6.28
N ILE A 670 21.72 -1.99 6.72
CA ILE A 670 21.48 -1.53 8.10
C ILE A 670 20.49 -0.37 8.03
N ILE A 671 19.43 -0.42 8.85
CA ILE A 671 18.35 0.59 8.80
C ILE A 671 18.83 1.97 9.25
N TYR A 672 19.81 2.04 10.17
CA TYR A 672 20.37 3.31 10.64
C TYR A 672 21.07 4.08 9.52
N ASP A 673 21.81 3.38 8.66
CA ASP A 673 22.50 4.01 7.54
C ASP A 673 21.50 4.62 6.56
N CYS A 674 20.39 3.92 6.32
CA CYS A 674 19.31 4.42 5.47
C CYS A 674 18.68 5.68 6.06
N ILE A 675 18.32 5.67 7.33
CA ILE A 675 17.69 6.81 8.03
C ILE A 675 18.63 8.03 8.01
N ASN A 676 19.89 7.86 8.41
CA ASN A 676 20.87 8.94 8.51
C ASN A 676 21.18 9.57 7.15
N GLU A 677 21.28 8.76 6.08
CA GLU A 677 21.56 9.28 4.74
C GLU A 677 20.38 10.07 4.18
N ILE A 678 19.14 9.58 4.37
CA ILE A 678 17.93 10.29 3.96
C ILE A 678 17.74 11.58 4.78
N GLU A 679 17.99 11.54 6.08
CA GLU A 679 17.96 12.74 6.93
C GLU A 679 18.99 13.78 6.45
N SER A 680 20.19 13.34 6.10
CA SER A 680 21.24 14.22 5.55
C SER A 680 20.83 14.80 4.19
N ALA A 681 20.16 14.00 3.34
CA ALA A 681 19.62 14.46 2.07
C ALA A 681 18.51 15.52 2.27
N MET A 682 17.62 15.32 3.24
CA MET A 682 16.59 16.28 3.61
C MET A 682 17.20 17.59 4.11
N LYS A 683 18.21 17.54 4.99
CA LYS A 683 18.94 18.73 5.44
C LYS A 683 19.59 19.49 4.27
N GLY A 684 20.09 18.78 3.27
CA GLY A 684 20.60 19.36 2.02
C GLY A 684 19.53 20.07 1.18
N MET A 685 18.27 19.68 1.30
CA MET A 685 17.13 20.31 0.59
C MET A 685 16.59 21.56 1.31
N LEU A 686 16.90 21.76 2.59
CA LEU A 686 16.45 22.91 3.35
C LEU A 686 17.01 24.20 2.75
N ALA A 687 16.26 25.30 2.83
CA ALA A 687 16.77 26.61 2.49
C ALA A 687 17.85 26.99 3.52
N PRO A 688 18.97 27.59 3.08
CA PRO A 688 19.97 28.03 4.04
C PRO A 688 19.38 29.08 5.00
N LYS A 689 19.52 28.88 6.27
CA LYS A 689 19.12 29.86 7.26
C LYS A 689 20.12 31.00 7.25
N THR A 690 19.61 32.23 7.33
CA THR A 690 20.44 33.42 7.40
C THR A 690 20.59 33.88 8.85
N ARG A 691 21.80 34.15 9.24
CA ARG A 691 22.10 34.71 10.57
C ARG A 691 22.83 36.04 10.40
N GLU A 692 22.37 37.05 11.11
CA GLU A 692 23.07 38.31 11.18
C GLU A 692 24.27 38.21 12.14
N VAL A 693 25.42 38.49 11.64
CA VAL A 693 26.66 38.49 12.41
C VAL A 693 27.17 39.91 12.48
N VAL A 694 27.21 40.47 13.67
CA VAL A 694 27.79 41.82 13.90
C VAL A 694 29.30 41.75 13.75
N LEU A 695 29.82 42.44 12.75
CA LEU A 695 31.26 42.50 12.43
C LEU A 695 31.99 43.50 13.32
N GLY A 696 31.38 44.64 13.64
CA GLY A 696 31.99 45.66 14.48
C GLY A 696 31.10 46.88 14.68
N MET A 697 31.54 47.74 15.57
CA MET A 697 30.89 49.02 15.92
C MET A 697 31.83 50.19 15.73
N ALA A 698 31.33 51.27 15.13
CA ALA A 698 32.06 52.54 15.02
C ALA A 698 31.22 53.73 15.51
N GLU A 699 31.88 54.72 16.01
CA GLU A 699 31.27 55.98 16.43
C GLU A 699 31.62 57.10 15.47
N CYS A 700 30.60 57.84 15.01
CA CYS A 700 30.77 59.01 14.18
C CYS A 700 31.32 60.20 15.01
N ARG A 701 32.54 60.61 14.71
CA ARG A 701 33.18 61.77 15.42
C ARG A 701 33.07 63.07 14.64
N ASN A 702 32.99 63.00 13.31
CA ASN A 702 32.98 64.15 12.43
C ASN A 702 32.18 63.86 11.15
N VAL A 703 31.43 64.81 10.66
CA VAL A 703 30.60 64.66 9.43
C VAL A 703 31.11 65.60 8.35
N ILE A 704 31.59 65.03 7.24
CA ILE A 704 32.14 65.77 6.10
C ILE A 704 31.20 65.63 4.90
N LYS A 705 30.70 66.76 4.44
CA LYS A 705 29.82 66.81 3.24
C LYS A 705 30.65 67.18 1.99
N ILE A 706 30.81 66.23 1.06
CA ILE A 706 31.55 66.40 -0.19
C ILE A 706 30.56 66.44 -1.35
N LYS A 707 30.56 67.48 -2.12
CA LYS A 707 29.60 67.71 -3.25
C LYS A 707 29.60 66.60 -4.31
N SER A 708 30.68 65.84 -4.47
CA SER A 708 30.86 64.79 -5.50
C SER A 708 30.62 63.38 -4.98
N VAL A 709 30.63 63.14 -3.65
CA VAL A 709 30.61 61.76 -3.09
C VAL A 709 29.47 61.58 -2.06
N GLY A 710 28.85 62.68 -1.62
CA GLY A 710 27.82 62.65 -0.58
C GLY A 710 28.38 62.96 0.81
N THR A 711 27.69 62.52 1.88
CA THR A 711 28.07 62.67 3.27
C THR A 711 28.97 61.53 3.73
N ILE A 712 30.15 61.85 4.21
CA ILE A 712 31.08 60.86 4.76
C ILE A 712 31.18 61.09 6.26
N ALA A 713 30.94 60.04 7.05
CA ALA A 713 31.16 60.02 8.47
C ALA A 713 32.61 59.69 8.84
N GLY A 714 33.32 60.62 9.38
CA GLY A 714 34.65 60.38 10.03
C GLY A 714 34.38 59.61 11.31
N SER A 715 34.60 58.33 11.32
CA SER A 715 34.21 57.42 12.41
C SER A 715 35.42 56.75 13.04
N TYR A 716 35.32 56.38 14.29
CA TYR A 716 36.33 55.61 15.05
C TYR A 716 35.76 54.24 15.39
N VAL A 717 36.49 53.18 15.04
CA VAL A 717 36.10 51.78 15.28
C VAL A 717 36.28 51.43 16.75
N LYS A 718 35.19 51.21 17.46
CA LYS A 718 35.20 50.87 18.91
C LYS A 718 35.42 49.41 19.17
N SER A 719 34.87 48.55 18.35
CA SER A 719 35.04 47.10 18.47
C SER A 719 34.94 46.39 17.11
N GLY A 720 35.64 45.30 16.95
CA GLY A 720 35.56 44.43 15.76
C GLY A 720 36.20 45.03 14.53
N LYS A 721 35.61 44.72 13.35
CA LYS A 721 36.11 45.15 12.04
C LYS A 721 34.95 45.72 11.19
N ILE A 722 35.27 46.74 10.42
CA ILE A 722 34.33 47.32 9.45
C ILE A 722 34.82 46.92 8.06
N GLN A 723 33.88 46.37 7.26
CA GLN A 723 34.16 45.97 5.87
C GLN A 723 33.33 46.79 4.91
N ARG A 724 33.92 47.12 3.76
CA ARG A 724 33.22 47.76 2.64
C ARG A 724 32.19 46.82 2.04
N GLY A 725 30.96 47.32 1.82
CA GLY A 725 29.85 46.56 1.28
C GLY A 725 29.05 45.78 2.31
N ALA A 726 29.44 45.82 3.59
CA ALA A 726 28.64 45.24 4.66
C ALA A 726 27.41 46.14 4.97
N SER A 727 26.39 45.58 5.52
CA SER A 727 25.21 46.29 5.99
C SER A 727 25.53 47.03 7.30
N VAL A 728 24.92 48.18 7.50
CA VAL A 728 25.17 49.03 8.65
C VAL A 728 23.90 49.65 9.18
N ARG A 729 23.66 49.46 10.47
CA ARG A 729 22.61 50.16 11.21
C ARG A 729 23.16 51.43 11.83
N VAL A 730 22.50 52.53 11.55
CA VAL A 730 22.81 53.84 12.17
C VAL A 730 21.98 54.01 13.44
N ILE A 731 22.63 54.04 14.57
CA ILE A 731 22.01 54.14 15.88
C ILE A 731 22.25 55.54 16.47
N ARG A 732 21.21 56.27 16.77
CA ARG A 732 21.24 57.60 17.41
C ARG A 732 20.47 57.54 18.73
N ASP A 733 21.08 57.96 19.82
CA ASP A 733 20.49 57.91 21.16
C ASP A 733 19.91 56.54 21.55
N GLY A 734 20.53 55.43 21.07
CA GLY A 734 20.09 54.08 21.34
C GLY A 734 18.94 53.58 20.42
N ILE A 735 18.52 54.37 19.43
CA ILE A 735 17.44 54.02 18.49
C ILE A 735 18.03 53.82 17.10
N VAL A 736 17.70 52.73 16.39
CA VAL A 736 18.06 52.50 14.98
C VAL A 736 17.24 53.46 14.11
N ILE A 737 17.96 54.36 13.43
CA ILE A 737 17.34 55.38 12.57
C ILE A 737 17.31 54.92 11.09
N ALA A 738 18.34 54.22 10.66
CA ALA A 738 18.46 53.75 9.29
C ALA A 738 19.21 52.42 9.25
N ASP A 739 18.86 51.59 8.29
CA ASP A 739 19.58 50.37 7.87
C ASP A 739 19.98 50.56 6.41
N ASP A 740 21.28 50.52 6.14
CA ASP A 740 21.85 50.85 4.83
C ASP A 740 23.12 50.04 4.58
N ALA A 741 23.72 50.18 3.44
CA ALA A 741 24.99 49.52 3.08
C ALA A 741 26.16 50.52 3.02
N ILE A 742 27.36 50.04 3.37
CA ILE A 742 28.58 50.84 3.29
C ILE A 742 29.02 50.95 1.83
N ALA A 743 28.75 52.09 1.19
CA ALA A 743 29.15 52.35 -0.18
C ALA A 743 30.66 52.61 -0.32
N SER A 744 31.22 53.36 0.61
CA SER A 744 32.65 53.71 0.61
C SER A 744 33.25 53.61 1.98
N LEU A 745 34.42 52.97 2.06
CA LEU A 745 35.23 52.90 3.27
C LEU A 745 36.66 53.43 2.96
N GLN A 746 37.04 54.48 3.68
CA GLN A 746 38.30 55.16 3.45
C GLN A 746 39.10 55.31 4.74
N ARG A 747 40.41 55.22 4.62
CA ARG A 747 41.31 55.55 5.72
C ARG A 747 42.22 56.68 5.26
N PHE A 748 42.08 57.85 5.86
CA PHE A 748 42.64 59.12 5.40
C PHE A 748 42.17 59.46 3.99
N LYS A 749 42.92 59.21 2.95
CA LYS A 749 42.57 59.45 1.54
C LYS A 749 42.48 58.18 0.69
N ASP A 750 42.88 57.06 1.29
CA ASP A 750 42.96 55.77 0.55
C ASP A 750 41.71 54.94 0.78
N ALA A 751 41.16 54.37 -0.28
CA ALA A 751 40.04 53.42 -0.18
C ALA A 751 40.56 52.08 0.32
N VAL A 752 39.99 51.55 1.41
CA VAL A 752 40.35 50.31 2.04
C VAL A 752 39.21 49.29 2.01
N LYS A 753 39.55 48.01 2.05
CA LYS A 753 38.55 46.94 2.07
C LYS A 753 37.99 46.71 3.47
N GLU A 754 38.86 46.80 4.47
CA GLU A 754 38.49 46.63 5.88
C GLU A 754 39.28 47.54 6.78
N VAL A 755 38.73 47.86 7.95
CA VAL A 755 39.35 48.63 9.02
C VAL A 755 39.11 47.93 10.34
N SER A 756 40.18 47.68 11.09
CA SER A 756 40.14 47.02 12.40
C SER A 756 39.88 47.99 13.53
N GLU A 757 39.58 47.44 14.68
CA GLU A 757 39.38 48.17 15.95
C GLU A 757 40.56 49.13 16.28
N GLY A 758 40.21 50.27 16.83
CA GLY A 758 41.20 51.29 17.26
C GLY A 758 41.62 52.25 16.16
N TYR A 759 41.16 52.11 14.94
CA TYR A 759 41.51 53.01 13.85
C TYR A 759 40.36 53.95 13.42
N GLU A 760 40.74 55.08 12.89
CA GLU A 760 39.79 56.04 12.29
C GLU A 760 39.55 55.70 10.83
N CYS A 761 38.31 55.84 10.39
CA CYS A 761 37.88 55.61 9.04
C CYS A 761 36.76 56.59 8.61
N GLY A 762 36.69 56.77 7.29
CA GLY A 762 35.58 57.50 6.66
C GLY A 762 34.55 56.53 6.11
N ILE A 763 33.35 56.52 6.61
CA ILE A 763 32.22 55.67 6.19
C ILE A 763 31.27 56.49 5.35
N GLY A 764 31.04 56.11 4.10
CA GLY A 764 29.96 56.68 3.28
C GLY A 764 28.87 55.63 3.03
N LEU A 765 27.63 56.01 3.30
CA LEU A 765 26.46 55.16 3.15
C LEU A 765 25.86 55.32 1.74
N GLU A 766 25.08 54.35 1.30
CA GLU A 766 24.53 54.31 -0.03
C GLU A 766 23.34 55.28 -0.19
N ARG A 767 22.42 55.29 0.72
CA ARG A 767 21.15 56.02 0.65
C ARG A 767 20.98 57.07 1.75
N PHE A 768 21.47 56.79 2.97
CA PHE A 768 21.27 57.64 4.11
C PHE A 768 22.33 58.72 4.26
N ASN A 769 21.90 60.00 4.21
CA ASN A 769 22.79 61.18 4.22
C ASN A 769 22.67 62.09 5.47
N ASP A 770 21.72 61.84 6.37
CA ASP A 770 21.48 62.67 7.60
C ASP A 770 22.30 62.14 8.79
N LEU A 771 23.63 62.07 8.61
CA LEU A 771 24.57 61.63 9.61
C LEU A 771 24.87 62.79 10.55
N LYS A 772 25.01 62.49 11.87
CA LYS A 772 25.35 63.47 12.91
C LYS A 772 26.51 62.94 13.76
N GLU A 773 27.19 63.87 14.40
CA GLU A 773 28.23 63.55 15.37
C GLU A 773 27.62 62.83 16.55
N GLY A 774 28.20 61.71 16.97
CA GLY A 774 27.70 60.84 18.02
C GLY A 774 26.89 59.66 17.55
N ASP A 775 26.56 59.53 16.24
CA ASP A 775 25.87 58.36 15.70
C ASP A 775 26.77 57.12 15.82
N MET A 776 26.18 56.00 16.26
CA MET A 776 26.82 54.72 16.32
C MET A 776 26.51 53.89 15.07
N PHE A 777 27.51 53.32 14.46
CA PHE A 777 27.39 52.42 13.33
C PHE A 777 27.60 50.99 13.80
N GLU A 778 26.57 50.15 13.72
CA GLU A 778 26.63 48.71 13.91
C GLU A 778 26.73 48.07 12.54
N VAL A 779 27.90 47.52 12.22
CA VAL A 779 28.17 46.89 10.94
C VAL A 779 27.96 45.40 11.08
N TYR A 780 27.10 44.82 10.24
CA TYR A 780 26.78 43.42 10.23
C TYR A 780 26.82 42.83 8.82
N THR A 781 26.97 41.51 8.76
CA THR A 781 26.81 40.74 7.53
C THR A 781 25.81 39.62 7.74
N ILE A 782 25.17 39.22 6.65
CA ILE A 782 24.25 38.10 6.67
C ILE A 782 25.05 36.87 6.24
N GLU A 783 25.25 35.94 7.16
CA GLU A 783 25.89 34.66 6.84
C GLU A 783 24.80 33.59 6.66
N GLU A 784 24.92 32.82 5.59
CA GLU A 784 24.10 31.65 5.36
C GLU A 784 24.75 30.47 6.11
N TYR A 785 23.95 29.83 6.96
CA TYR A 785 24.39 28.62 7.64
C TYR A 785 23.36 27.51 7.42
N ARG A 786 23.84 26.27 7.43
CA ARG A 786 23.03 25.06 7.38
C ARG A 786 23.28 24.28 8.67
N ASP A 787 22.22 23.97 9.41
CA ASP A 787 22.31 23.15 10.63
C ASP A 787 22.58 21.69 10.31
#